data_dd6fb13f6cdd1a086740632583413117
#
_entry.id   dd6fb13f6cdd1a086740632583413117
#
_cell.length_a   1.000
_cell.length_b   1.000
_cell.length_c   1.000
_cell.angle_alpha   90.00
_cell.angle_beta   90.00
_cell.angle_gamma   90.00
#
_symmetry.space_group_name_H-M   'P 1'
#
loop_
_entity.id
_entity.type
_entity.pdbx_description
1 polymer ?
#
loop_
_entity_poly.entity_id
_entity_poly.type
_entity_poly.pdbx_seq_one_letter_code
_entity_poly.pdbx_strand_id
1 'polypeptide(L)'
;MKKCILLGLLVWSTAARGEALFPVVAPDSVPAKAVASATAQFRGRITDSHGTPVEGAVIAVGDPLLRLTAHTDKEGRFALDGLPAGRQPVIIQAMGYITQRRFLSLGEAGTTGEELHFILDEREQALPTVDVIGRREQSYRNALSFAGTKTATLLRDVPQSIGYVTKELVLDQGAITVNEVVKNISGINQYSFYNDFSIRGFRATGNRNSGNLLNGMRAQTSLWRQSSLANIERVEVIKGPASALFGNAAPGGVINRVTKKPLNIARRSVSLTAGSFNTSRAYADFTGPLNERKTLLYRLNLGYENSDTFRDLQKLTTQIVAPSITYLPSDRTRLNVDLVYTSSAGKLDRGVAIFGDGDLFSRPISSTQSAANDYLREQTLNLTFALSHQLAEGLLFNSTYLYSSYSEDMMEHSQDNAFVKKADGTDDPARVLMRVTKRFRNFRNHAFNNYLTWNVATGAVQHKLLLGYDHFNTQLAPGSSYIEAGGYLLANGGTAKTFKKADIAKYLLDKDGNPRTNVPAFDLNSTVGNQYQDVTKYIYESKAVRPSDQYTNGIYLQEQLSWQRLQLLLGARIEWFTDVVQDAKGVKTRTHQHAFTPRVGLVYGITPSTNVYATWIRGFEPQAVSVQSDPTSGGPFDPVQSELWELGAKGDYLNSRLTATLSLFSLRQRNTLYNAGITGEPNRMVPIGEELSRGVELDVTGKILPYWSVMASYSYNVAEITKAAEGTKDLNLQRPGTPRHSANVWTKFVIPQGALEGLGLGFGVHGVSERLGQVGRRDNVVSYPGYILLDAALYYKVRDVQLQLNANNLLDKRYYVSGYDRLRSFPGSPRNLSLSATYRF
;
A
#
# COMPACT_ATOMS: atom_id res chain seq x y z
N MET A 1 29.53 -7.21 25.54
CA MET A 1 28.86 -7.45 26.81
C MET A 1 27.45 -7.93 26.55
N LYS A 2 27.20 -9.19 26.82
CA LYS A 2 25.91 -9.86 26.71
C LYS A 2 25.01 -9.37 27.85
N LYS A 3 23.82 -8.92 27.56
CA LYS A 3 22.62 -9.16 28.36
C LYS A 3 21.38 -8.87 27.56
N CYS A 4 20.68 -9.94 27.35
CA CYS A 4 19.38 -10.14 26.76
C CYS A 4 18.28 -9.34 27.42
N ILE A 5 17.32 -8.87 26.63
CA ILE A 5 15.95 -8.66 27.07
C ILE A 5 15.10 -9.69 26.32
N LEU A 6 14.87 -10.81 27.00
CA LEU A 6 13.81 -11.77 26.69
C LEU A 6 12.53 -11.21 27.34
N LEU A 7 11.61 -10.71 26.53
CA LEU A 7 10.23 -10.55 27.01
C LEU A 7 9.48 -11.81 26.62
N GLY A 8 9.26 -12.66 27.63
CA GLY A 8 8.60 -13.94 27.51
C GLY A 8 7.12 -13.79 27.18
N LEU A 9 6.71 -14.48 26.13
CA LEU A 9 5.35 -14.93 25.94
C LEU A 9 5.07 -16.04 26.95
N LEU A 10 4.34 -15.72 28.01
CA LEU A 10 3.78 -16.71 28.93
C LEU A 10 2.63 -17.44 28.23
N VAL A 11 2.93 -18.58 27.63
CA VAL A 11 1.93 -19.59 27.31
C VAL A 11 1.69 -20.39 28.57
N TRP A 12 0.54 -20.25 29.17
CA TRP A 12 0.08 -21.14 30.23
C TRP A 12 -0.30 -22.48 29.61
N SER A 13 0.56 -23.47 29.78
CA SER A 13 0.25 -24.87 29.63
C SER A 13 -0.10 -25.43 31.02
N THR A 14 -1.37 -25.60 31.33
CA THR A 14 -1.81 -26.43 32.39
C THR A 14 -1.95 -27.86 31.89
N ALA A 15 -0.92 -28.67 32.16
CA ALA A 15 -1.04 -30.12 32.11
C ALA A 15 -1.79 -30.57 33.33
N ALA A 16 -3.01 -31.05 33.19
CA ALA A 16 -3.69 -31.84 34.23
C ALA A 16 -3.51 -33.32 33.92
N ARG A 17 -2.65 -33.97 34.68
CA ARG A 17 -2.71 -35.43 34.90
C ARG A 17 -3.87 -35.72 35.81
N GLY A 18 -4.66 -36.70 35.49
CA GLY A 18 -5.71 -37.22 36.34
C GLY A 18 -6.27 -38.50 35.76
N GLU A 19 -5.62 -39.61 36.08
CA GLU A 19 -6.20 -40.94 36.01
C GLU A 19 -7.34 -41.03 37.04
N ALA A 20 -8.51 -41.49 36.62
CA ALA A 20 -9.43 -42.16 37.48
C ALA A 20 -10.30 -43.10 36.65
N LEU A 21 -10.00 -44.36 36.74
CA LEU A 21 -10.89 -45.49 36.43
C LEU A 21 -12.12 -45.43 37.32
N PHE A 22 -13.31 -45.37 36.70
CA PHE A 22 -14.56 -45.79 37.37
C PHE A 22 -15.24 -46.87 36.61
N PRO A 23 -15.81 -47.86 37.26
CA PRO A 23 -16.36 -49.04 36.61
C PRO A 23 -17.71 -48.75 35.99
N VAL A 24 -17.93 -49.38 34.82
CA VAL A 24 -19.20 -49.44 34.13
C VAL A 24 -20.18 -50.22 34.96
N VAL A 25 -21.16 -49.56 35.57
CA VAL A 25 -22.38 -50.17 36.07
C VAL A 25 -23.46 -49.95 35.07
N ALA A 26 -23.98 -51.02 34.50
CA ALA A 26 -25.16 -50.97 33.66
C ALA A 26 -26.37 -50.48 34.47
N PRO A 27 -27.16 -49.53 34.04
CA PRO A 27 -28.39 -49.18 34.73
C PRO A 27 -29.51 -50.07 34.26
N ASP A 28 -30.18 -50.61 35.21
CA ASP A 28 -31.44 -51.28 35.10
C ASP A 28 -32.50 -50.48 34.41
N SER A 29 -33.28 -51.13 33.57
CA SER A 29 -34.40 -50.57 32.83
C SER A 29 -35.47 -50.01 33.78
N VAL A 30 -35.52 -48.69 33.89
CA VAL A 30 -36.68 -47.96 34.44
C VAL A 30 -37.57 -47.58 33.25
N PRO A 31 -38.88 -47.85 33.25
CA PRO A 31 -39.71 -47.45 32.13
C PRO A 31 -39.79 -45.92 32.02
N ALA A 32 -39.41 -45.40 30.87
CA ALA A 32 -39.52 -43.98 30.56
C ALA A 32 -40.98 -43.54 30.56
N LYS A 33 -41.37 -42.86 31.64
CA LYS A 33 -42.56 -42.02 31.64
C LYS A 33 -42.32 -40.93 30.60
N ALA A 34 -43.04 -40.95 29.49
CA ALA A 34 -43.06 -39.90 28.47
C ALA A 34 -43.49 -38.57 29.17
N VAL A 35 -42.54 -37.74 29.51
CA VAL A 35 -42.82 -36.34 29.83
C VAL A 35 -43.20 -35.70 28.49
N ALA A 36 -44.46 -35.38 28.31
CA ALA A 36 -44.94 -34.57 27.20
C ALA A 36 -44.20 -33.21 27.27
N SER A 37 -43.17 -33.07 26.44
CA SER A 37 -42.48 -31.78 26.29
C SER A 37 -43.51 -30.83 25.74
N ALA A 38 -43.78 -29.74 26.48
CA ALA A 38 -44.61 -28.65 26.01
C ALA A 38 -43.96 -28.10 24.70
N THR A 39 -44.66 -28.23 23.59
CA THR A 39 -44.19 -27.72 22.29
C THR A 39 -44.69 -26.31 22.09
N ALA A 40 -43.78 -25.40 21.82
CA ALA A 40 -44.09 -24.00 21.51
C ALA A 40 -44.43 -23.82 20.02
N GLN A 41 -45.36 -22.91 19.73
CA GLN A 41 -45.61 -22.40 18.38
C GLN A 41 -44.78 -21.17 18.14
N PHE A 42 -44.11 -21.08 16.98
CA PHE A 42 -43.33 -19.96 16.56
C PHE A 42 -43.88 -19.38 15.28
N ARG A 43 -44.52 -18.21 15.38
CA ARG A 43 -45.15 -17.51 14.27
C ARG A 43 -44.55 -16.13 14.13
N GLY A 44 -44.48 -15.64 12.89
CA GLY A 44 -43.98 -14.30 12.65
C GLY A 44 -44.11 -13.88 11.20
N ARG A 45 -43.70 -12.63 10.96
CA ARG A 45 -43.70 -12.04 9.64
C ARG A 45 -42.30 -11.50 9.32
N ILE A 46 -41.89 -11.69 8.07
CA ILE A 46 -40.61 -11.19 7.55
C ILE A 46 -40.88 -10.13 6.50
N THR A 47 -40.30 -8.95 6.69
CA THR A 47 -40.31 -7.87 5.72
C THR A 47 -38.89 -7.40 5.42
N ASP A 48 -38.72 -6.65 4.33
CA ASP A 48 -37.50 -5.90 4.09
C ASP A 48 -37.46 -4.60 4.90
N SER A 49 -36.40 -3.82 4.74
CA SER A 49 -36.22 -2.52 5.40
C SER A 49 -37.23 -1.45 4.92
N HIS A 50 -37.98 -1.71 3.85
CA HIS A 50 -39.03 -0.86 3.29
C HIS A 50 -40.44 -1.31 3.69
N GLY A 51 -40.53 -2.41 4.48
CA GLY A 51 -41.81 -2.97 4.91
C GLY A 51 -42.44 -3.91 3.89
N THR A 52 -41.80 -4.24 2.78
CA THR A 52 -42.23 -5.19 1.76
C THR A 52 -42.15 -6.62 2.28
N PRO A 53 -43.20 -7.47 2.16
CA PRO A 53 -43.13 -8.87 2.57
C PRO A 53 -42.05 -9.63 1.80
N VAL A 54 -41.28 -10.48 2.49
CA VAL A 54 -40.26 -11.33 1.87
C VAL A 54 -40.83 -12.74 1.72
N GLU A 55 -41.20 -13.12 0.49
CA GLU A 55 -41.69 -14.48 0.16
C GLU A 55 -40.53 -15.48 0.07
N GLY A 56 -40.74 -16.71 0.51
CA GLY A 56 -39.77 -17.80 0.39
C GLY A 56 -38.54 -17.71 1.32
N ALA A 57 -38.57 -16.83 2.31
CA ALA A 57 -37.52 -16.80 3.34
C ALA A 57 -37.56 -18.09 4.17
N VAL A 58 -36.39 -18.68 4.39
CA VAL A 58 -36.21 -19.89 5.20
C VAL A 58 -35.93 -19.51 6.64
N ILE A 59 -36.75 -19.97 7.54
CA ILE A 59 -36.59 -19.86 9.00
C ILE A 59 -36.15 -21.22 9.51
N ALA A 60 -34.96 -21.31 10.11
CA ALA A 60 -34.46 -22.55 10.72
C ALA A 60 -34.28 -22.31 12.22
N VAL A 61 -34.87 -23.17 13.05
CA VAL A 61 -34.87 -23.08 14.50
C VAL A 61 -34.31 -24.38 15.09
N GLY A 62 -33.44 -24.27 16.10
CA GLY A 62 -32.88 -25.41 16.83
C GLY A 62 -31.41 -25.72 16.51
N ASP A 63 -30.87 -26.73 17.18
CA ASP A 63 -29.49 -27.18 17.03
C ASP A 63 -29.24 -27.78 15.61
N PRO A 64 -28.03 -27.73 15.06
CA PRO A 64 -27.70 -28.29 13.75
C PRO A 64 -28.15 -29.73 13.48
N LEU A 65 -28.37 -30.53 14.52
CA LEU A 65 -28.81 -31.93 14.44
C LEU A 65 -30.33 -32.11 14.46
N LEU A 66 -31.12 -31.12 14.91
CA LEU A 66 -32.58 -31.16 15.06
C LEU A 66 -33.23 -29.86 14.55
N ARG A 67 -32.88 -29.41 13.35
CA ARG A 67 -33.44 -28.18 12.75
C ARG A 67 -34.83 -28.39 12.18
N LEU A 68 -35.78 -27.64 12.73
CA LEU A 68 -37.07 -27.44 12.11
C LEU A 68 -37.02 -26.22 11.20
N THR A 69 -37.61 -26.30 10.00
CA THR A 69 -37.59 -25.21 9.02
C THR A 69 -38.97 -24.85 8.54
N ALA A 70 -39.25 -23.59 8.32
CA ALA A 70 -40.43 -23.08 7.65
C ALA A 70 -40.04 -22.11 6.51
N HIS A 71 -40.96 -21.87 5.60
CA HIS A 71 -40.84 -20.88 4.55
C HIS A 71 -41.92 -19.81 4.72
N THR A 72 -41.61 -18.57 4.39
CA THR A 72 -42.61 -17.48 4.36
C THR A 72 -43.50 -17.59 3.14
N ASP A 73 -44.77 -17.25 3.32
CA ASP A 73 -45.77 -17.07 2.27
C ASP A 73 -45.61 -15.71 1.54
N LYS A 74 -46.54 -15.42 0.61
CA LYS A 74 -46.55 -14.16 -0.16
C LYS A 74 -46.72 -12.90 0.70
N GLU A 75 -47.36 -13.03 1.85
CA GLU A 75 -47.51 -11.98 2.83
C GLU A 75 -46.33 -11.87 3.81
N GLY A 76 -45.28 -12.72 3.60
CA GLY A 76 -44.07 -12.77 4.44
C GLY A 76 -44.30 -13.50 5.78
N ARG A 77 -45.41 -14.23 5.95
CA ARG A 77 -45.74 -14.94 7.20
C ARG A 77 -45.18 -16.35 7.22
N PHE A 78 -44.81 -16.81 8.41
CA PHE A 78 -44.36 -18.16 8.65
C PHE A 78 -44.96 -18.73 9.95
N ALA A 79 -45.06 -20.05 10.02
CA ALA A 79 -45.42 -20.76 11.24
C ALA A 79 -44.56 -22.02 11.38
N LEU A 80 -44.09 -22.27 12.57
CA LEU A 80 -43.32 -23.46 12.97
C LEU A 80 -43.92 -23.99 14.26
N ASP A 81 -44.37 -25.23 14.23
CA ASP A 81 -44.95 -25.94 15.37
C ASP A 81 -43.98 -27.02 15.86
N GLY A 82 -44.12 -27.42 17.10
CA GLY A 82 -43.36 -28.53 17.66
C GLY A 82 -41.95 -28.17 18.16
N LEU A 83 -41.68 -26.91 18.43
CA LEU A 83 -40.40 -26.46 18.96
C LEU A 83 -40.31 -26.67 20.47
N PRO A 84 -39.14 -27.12 20.99
CA PRO A 84 -38.91 -27.14 22.43
C PRO A 84 -38.98 -25.76 23.03
N ALA A 85 -39.64 -25.57 24.16
CA ALA A 85 -39.64 -24.32 24.91
C ALA A 85 -38.23 -23.99 25.42
N GLY A 86 -37.95 -22.71 25.58
CA GLY A 86 -36.68 -22.19 26.03
C GLY A 86 -35.89 -21.39 24.98
N ARG A 87 -34.61 -21.12 25.22
CA ARG A 87 -33.76 -20.31 24.37
C ARG A 87 -33.29 -21.10 23.15
N GLN A 88 -33.83 -20.80 21.97
CA GLN A 88 -33.50 -21.46 20.70
C GLN A 88 -32.72 -20.58 19.74
N PRO A 89 -31.72 -21.11 19.03
CA PRO A 89 -31.06 -20.40 17.93
C PRO A 89 -31.99 -20.37 16.72
N VAL A 90 -32.21 -19.20 16.16
CA VAL A 90 -33.02 -18.94 14.96
C VAL A 90 -32.13 -18.36 13.88
N ILE A 91 -32.19 -18.97 12.72
CA ILE A 91 -31.50 -18.50 11.49
C ILE A 91 -32.58 -18.19 10.47
N ILE A 92 -32.54 -16.97 9.94
CA ILE A 92 -33.44 -16.49 8.89
C ILE A 92 -32.61 -16.22 7.65
N GLN A 93 -32.97 -16.84 6.53
CA GLN A 93 -32.31 -16.72 5.25
C GLN A 93 -33.32 -16.47 4.15
N ALA A 94 -33.05 -15.49 3.28
CA ALA A 94 -33.80 -15.26 2.05
C ALA A 94 -32.84 -14.93 0.91
N MET A 95 -33.21 -15.31 -0.30
CA MET A 95 -32.45 -14.96 -1.49
C MET A 95 -32.47 -13.44 -1.69
N GLY A 96 -31.32 -12.82 -1.81
CA GLY A 96 -31.23 -11.35 -1.90
C GLY A 96 -31.14 -10.62 -0.56
N TYR A 97 -31.16 -11.31 0.59
CA TYR A 97 -31.12 -10.73 1.93
C TYR A 97 -29.95 -11.23 2.78
N ILE A 98 -29.56 -10.42 3.78
CA ILE A 98 -28.52 -10.77 4.74
C ILE A 98 -29.08 -11.79 5.74
N THR A 99 -28.44 -12.95 5.86
CA THR A 99 -28.79 -13.96 6.85
C THR A 99 -28.74 -13.40 8.26
N GLN A 100 -29.86 -13.44 8.97
CA GLN A 100 -29.92 -13.10 10.40
C GLN A 100 -29.78 -14.36 11.26
N ARG A 101 -29.03 -14.21 12.38
CA ARG A 101 -28.93 -15.24 13.42
C ARG A 101 -29.22 -14.58 14.76
N ARG A 102 -30.23 -15.12 15.47
CA ARG A 102 -30.63 -14.63 16.80
C ARG A 102 -30.92 -15.79 17.71
N PHE A 103 -30.87 -15.56 19.03
CA PHE A 103 -31.43 -16.45 20.03
C PHE A 103 -32.75 -15.87 20.48
N LEU A 104 -33.81 -16.67 20.42
CA LEU A 104 -35.15 -16.32 20.90
C LEU A 104 -35.54 -17.24 22.04
N SER A 105 -36.19 -16.68 23.03
CA SER A 105 -36.82 -17.46 24.13
C SER A 105 -38.26 -17.78 23.71
N LEU A 106 -38.53 -19.07 23.47
CA LEU A 106 -39.86 -19.58 23.12
C LEU A 106 -40.60 -19.94 24.42
N GLY A 107 -41.78 -19.39 24.62
CA GLY A 107 -42.64 -19.67 25.80
C GLY A 107 -43.18 -21.11 25.82
N GLU A 108 -43.76 -21.54 26.96
CA GLU A 108 -44.43 -22.80 27.09
C GLU A 108 -45.74 -22.87 26.27
N ALA A 109 -46.11 -24.08 25.87
CA ALA A 109 -47.28 -24.31 25.02
C ALA A 109 -48.57 -23.74 25.62
N GLY A 110 -49.25 -22.90 24.87
CA GLY A 110 -50.56 -22.32 25.24
C GLY A 110 -50.61 -20.79 25.33
N THR A 111 -49.50 -20.10 25.32
CA THR A 111 -49.48 -18.65 25.12
C THR A 111 -49.46 -18.32 23.64
N THR A 112 -50.52 -17.72 23.13
CA THR A 112 -50.57 -17.09 21.81
C THR A 112 -49.53 -15.97 21.83
N GLY A 113 -48.29 -16.32 21.40
CA GLY A 113 -47.19 -15.38 21.35
C GLY A 113 -47.48 -14.26 20.36
N GLU A 114 -47.08 -13.05 20.70
CA GLU A 114 -47.04 -11.94 19.74
C GLU A 114 -46.39 -12.40 18.43
N GLU A 115 -47.02 -12.04 17.31
CA GLU A 115 -46.47 -12.29 15.96
C GLU A 115 -45.13 -11.55 15.85
N LEU A 116 -44.03 -12.33 15.82
CA LEU A 116 -42.68 -11.75 15.80
C LEU A 116 -42.42 -11.14 14.43
N HIS A 117 -41.97 -9.91 14.40
CA HIS A 117 -41.61 -9.22 13.17
C HIS A 117 -40.10 -9.18 12.99
N PHE A 118 -39.64 -9.72 11.83
CA PHE A 118 -38.23 -9.69 11.44
C PHE A 118 -38.07 -8.81 10.21
N ILE A 119 -37.14 -7.89 10.28
CA ILE A 119 -36.76 -7.04 9.16
C ILE A 119 -35.45 -7.59 8.62
N LEU A 120 -35.46 -8.07 7.37
CA LEU A 120 -34.25 -8.47 6.67
C LEU A 120 -33.70 -7.29 5.91
N ASP A 121 -32.43 -7.02 6.12
CA ASP A 121 -31.70 -6.09 5.27
C ASP A 121 -31.45 -6.74 3.92
N GLU A 122 -31.81 -6.07 2.83
CA GLU A 122 -31.50 -6.53 1.50
C GLU A 122 -30.00 -6.79 1.39
N ARG A 123 -29.67 -7.97 0.89
CA ARG A 123 -28.34 -8.22 0.38
C ARG A 123 -28.27 -7.42 -0.91
N GLU A 124 -27.62 -6.23 -0.88
CA GLU A 124 -27.29 -5.57 -2.14
C GLU A 124 -26.74 -6.66 -3.07
N GLN A 125 -27.44 -6.97 -4.14
CA GLN A 125 -26.85 -7.68 -5.26
C GLN A 125 -25.74 -6.77 -5.80
N ALA A 126 -24.61 -6.79 -5.12
CA ALA A 126 -23.41 -6.30 -5.73
C ALA A 126 -23.24 -7.17 -6.97
N LEU A 127 -23.48 -6.59 -8.14
CA LEU A 127 -22.83 -7.08 -9.34
C LEU A 127 -21.41 -7.41 -8.91
N PRO A 128 -20.87 -8.59 -9.22
CA PRO A 128 -19.48 -8.93 -8.92
C PRO A 128 -18.58 -8.00 -9.75
N THR A 129 -18.54 -6.76 -9.34
CA THR A 129 -17.80 -5.69 -10.00
C THR A 129 -16.48 -5.51 -9.30
N VAL A 130 -15.49 -5.14 -10.06
CA VAL A 130 -14.19 -4.57 -9.73
C VAL A 130 -14.26 -3.50 -8.64
N ASP A 131 -15.46 -3.03 -8.36
CA ASP A 131 -15.67 -1.92 -7.49
C ASP A 131 -15.79 -2.35 -6.03
N VAL A 132 -14.98 -1.69 -5.29
CA VAL A 132 -15.05 -1.49 -3.87
C VAL A 132 -16.50 -1.30 -3.48
N ILE A 133 -17.09 -2.35 -2.94
CA ILE A 133 -18.32 -2.20 -2.17
C ILE A 133 -17.94 -1.24 -1.05
N GLY A 134 -18.60 -0.10 -1.00
CA GLY A 134 -18.43 0.84 0.09
C GLY A 134 -18.65 0.08 1.40
N ARG A 135 -17.59 -0.07 2.20
CA ARG A 135 -17.67 -0.92 3.39
C ARG A 135 -18.71 -0.38 4.36
N ARG A 136 -19.75 -1.14 4.62
CA ARG A 136 -20.74 -0.83 5.70
C ARG A 136 -20.10 -0.91 7.09
N GLU A 137 -19.09 -1.76 7.26
CA GLU A 137 -18.44 -2.00 8.55
C GLU A 137 -17.27 -1.05 8.76
N GLN A 138 -17.36 -0.21 9.78
CA GLN A 138 -16.24 0.61 10.25
C GLN A 138 -15.29 -0.27 11.08
N SER A 139 -14.32 -0.87 10.42
CA SER A 139 -13.39 -1.81 11.03
C SER A 139 -12.02 -1.73 10.38
N TYR A 140 -10.97 -2.09 11.10
CA TYR A 140 -9.64 -2.28 10.54
C TYR A 140 -9.58 -3.49 9.60
N ARG A 141 -10.53 -4.42 9.72
CA ARG A 141 -10.61 -5.61 8.89
C ARG A 141 -11.14 -5.30 7.48
N ASN A 142 -10.55 -5.93 6.49
CA ASN A 142 -11.05 -6.00 5.12
C ASN A 142 -11.17 -7.48 4.71
N ALA A 143 -12.38 -7.92 4.38
CA ALA A 143 -12.64 -9.33 4.08
C ALA A 143 -12.34 -9.71 2.63
N LEU A 144 -12.46 -8.76 1.70
CA LEU A 144 -12.39 -8.99 0.27
C LEU A 144 -11.24 -8.21 -0.35
N SER A 145 -10.54 -8.80 -1.31
CA SER A 145 -9.61 -8.09 -2.18
C SER A 145 -9.92 -8.41 -3.63
N PHE A 146 -9.85 -7.37 -4.45
CA PHE A 146 -9.85 -7.47 -5.89
C PHE A 146 -8.43 -7.65 -6.45
N ALA A 147 -7.46 -7.05 -5.78
CA ALA A 147 -6.09 -6.97 -6.28
C ALA A 147 -5.38 -8.33 -6.38
N GLY A 148 -5.77 -9.32 -5.58
CA GLY A 148 -5.14 -10.64 -5.62
C GLY A 148 -5.50 -11.50 -6.83
N THR A 149 -6.69 -11.28 -7.41
CA THR A 149 -7.24 -12.18 -8.44
C THR A 149 -7.99 -11.46 -9.57
N LYS A 150 -8.05 -10.10 -9.55
CA LYS A 150 -8.94 -9.28 -10.40
C LYS A 150 -10.43 -9.67 -10.32
N THR A 151 -10.81 -10.40 -9.28
CA THR A 151 -12.19 -10.73 -8.95
C THR A 151 -12.42 -10.50 -7.45
N ALA A 152 -13.64 -10.21 -7.03
CA ALA A 152 -13.95 -10.09 -5.61
C ALA A 152 -13.77 -11.48 -4.94
N THR A 153 -12.65 -11.64 -4.24
CA THR A 153 -12.29 -12.91 -3.59
C THR A 153 -12.03 -12.65 -2.11
N LEU A 154 -12.52 -13.54 -1.24
CA LEU A 154 -12.19 -13.46 0.19
C LEU A 154 -10.68 -13.54 0.37
N LEU A 155 -10.12 -12.66 1.17
CA LEU A 155 -8.66 -12.61 1.39
C LEU A 155 -8.10 -13.93 1.90
N ARG A 156 -8.88 -14.69 2.69
CA ARG A 156 -8.48 -16.01 3.18
C ARG A 156 -8.37 -17.07 2.06
N ASP A 157 -9.08 -16.85 0.93
CA ASP A 157 -9.13 -17.77 -0.21
C ASP A 157 -8.14 -17.35 -1.33
N VAL A 158 -7.40 -16.25 -1.16
CA VAL A 158 -6.36 -15.84 -2.09
C VAL A 158 -5.05 -16.52 -1.72
N PRO A 159 -4.44 -17.32 -2.62
CA PRO A 159 -3.17 -18.02 -2.35
C PRO A 159 -1.96 -17.07 -2.50
N GLN A 160 -1.97 -15.93 -1.83
CA GLN A 160 -0.88 -14.95 -1.84
C GLN A 160 -1.05 -14.01 -0.65
N SER A 161 0.06 -13.60 -0.03
CA SER A 161 0.02 -12.61 1.04
C SER A 161 -0.36 -11.23 0.49
N ILE A 162 -1.43 -10.65 1.03
CA ILE A 162 -1.89 -9.30 0.74
C ILE A 162 -2.07 -8.57 2.06
N GLY A 163 -1.22 -7.58 2.30
CA GLY A 163 -1.39 -6.66 3.42
C GLY A 163 -2.33 -5.52 3.05
N TYR A 164 -3.02 -4.95 4.02
CA TYR A 164 -3.90 -3.81 3.77
C TYR A 164 -4.03 -2.89 4.98
N VAL A 165 -4.34 -1.63 4.71
CA VAL A 165 -4.70 -0.63 5.72
C VAL A 165 -6.00 0.03 5.28
N THR A 166 -6.99 0.07 6.15
CA THR A 166 -8.30 0.66 5.88
C THR A 166 -8.32 2.12 6.29
N LYS A 167 -9.26 2.90 5.74
CA LYS A 167 -9.43 4.32 6.09
C LYS A 167 -9.69 4.54 7.58
N GLU A 168 -10.31 3.57 8.26
CA GLU A 168 -10.57 3.65 9.69
C GLU A 168 -9.27 3.68 10.50
N LEU A 169 -8.30 2.81 10.15
CA LEU A 169 -6.98 2.83 10.76
C LEU A 169 -6.20 4.10 10.39
N VAL A 170 -6.29 4.54 9.11
CA VAL A 170 -5.70 5.81 8.64
C VAL A 170 -6.20 6.98 9.48
N LEU A 171 -7.51 7.09 9.67
CA LEU A 171 -8.13 8.15 10.47
C LEU A 171 -7.71 8.07 11.94
N ASP A 172 -7.74 6.87 12.54
CA ASP A 172 -7.39 6.69 13.94
C ASP A 172 -5.92 7.02 14.23
N GLN A 173 -5.02 6.75 13.31
CA GLN A 173 -3.60 7.14 13.42
C GLN A 173 -3.35 8.62 13.06
N GLY A 174 -4.35 9.34 12.52
CA GLY A 174 -4.18 10.70 12.01
C GLY A 174 -3.24 10.78 10.81
N ALA A 175 -3.05 9.66 10.11
CA ALA A 175 -2.15 9.54 8.98
C ALA A 175 -2.75 10.17 7.71
N ILE A 176 -1.89 10.75 6.86
CA ILE A 176 -2.28 11.50 5.66
C ILE A 176 -1.61 11.02 4.40
N THR A 177 -0.52 10.29 4.52
CA THR A 177 0.27 9.78 3.40
C THR A 177 0.46 8.27 3.50
N VAL A 178 0.77 7.66 2.35
CA VAL A 178 1.01 6.21 2.26
C VAL A 178 2.16 5.77 3.16
N ASN A 179 3.24 6.57 3.28
CA ASN A 179 4.38 6.25 4.14
C ASN A 179 4.01 6.05 5.60
N GLU A 180 3.09 6.87 6.10
CA GLU A 180 2.70 6.84 7.51
C GLU A 180 1.94 5.57 7.87
N VAL A 181 1.29 4.92 6.88
CA VAL A 181 0.44 3.75 7.13
C VAL A 181 1.05 2.43 6.73
N VAL A 182 2.04 2.40 5.82
CA VAL A 182 2.65 1.13 5.40
C VAL A 182 3.39 0.41 6.52
N LYS A 183 3.80 1.11 7.58
CA LYS A 183 4.33 0.51 8.81
C LYS A 183 3.39 -0.52 9.45
N ASN A 184 2.07 -0.44 9.16
CA ASN A 184 1.08 -1.37 9.66
C ASN A 184 1.05 -2.71 8.89
N ILE A 185 1.79 -2.85 7.81
CA ILE A 185 1.85 -4.05 6.97
C ILE A 185 3.22 -4.70 7.12
N SER A 186 3.26 -6.01 7.36
CA SER A 186 4.52 -6.75 7.47
C SER A 186 5.31 -6.75 6.17
N GLY A 187 6.64 -6.75 6.24
CA GLY A 187 7.53 -6.88 5.10
C GLY A 187 7.66 -5.65 4.19
N ILE A 188 7.08 -4.51 4.59
CA ILE A 188 7.23 -3.24 3.87
C ILE A 188 7.83 -2.17 4.78
N ASN A 189 8.80 -1.42 4.26
CA ASN A 189 9.47 -0.35 4.97
C ASN A 189 9.62 0.87 4.08
N GLN A 190 9.57 2.06 4.67
CA GLN A 190 9.88 3.30 3.97
C GLN A 190 11.36 3.30 3.58
N TYR A 191 11.67 3.65 2.32
CA TYR A 191 13.04 3.68 1.82
C TYR A 191 13.63 5.10 1.83
N SER A 192 12.81 6.12 1.56
CA SER A 192 13.23 7.54 1.56
C SER A 192 12.05 8.45 1.91
N PHE A 193 12.25 9.75 1.86
CA PHE A 193 11.17 10.74 1.93
C PHE A 193 10.30 10.76 0.66
N TYR A 194 10.76 10.12 -0.40
CA TYR A 194 10.09 10.06 -1.69
C TYR A 194 9.06 8.93 -1.73
N ASN A 195 8.35 8.83 -2.85
CA ASN A 195 7.35 7.79 -3.05
C ASN A 195 8.01 6.45 -3.40
N ASP A 196 8.87 5.95 -2.51
CA ASP A 196 9.54 4.66 -2.65
C ASP A 196 9.58 3.86 -1.35
N PHE A 197 9.51 2.53 -1.51
CA PHE A 197 9.38 1.56 -0.43
C PHE A 197 10.30 0.37 -0.67
N SER A 198 10.71 -0.29 0.40
CA SER A 198 11.29 -1.63 0.35
C SER A 198 10.20 -2.63 0.71
N ILE A 199 9.84 -3.50 -0.22
CA ILE A 199 8.89 -4.59 0.00
C ILE A 199 9.67 -5.90 -0.09
N ARG A 200 9.72 -6.67 1.00
CA ARG A 200 10.52 -7.91 1.09
C ARG A 200 11.96 -7.73 0.60
N GLY A 201 12.58 -6.58 0.88
CA GLY A 201 13.95 -6.26 0.48
C GLY A 201 14.12 -5.73 -0.94
N PHE A 202 13.09 -5.68 -1.75
CA PHE A 202 13.15 -5.12 -3.10
C PHE A 202 12.52 -3.74 -3.14
N ARG A 203 13.23 -2.79 -3.75
CA ARG A 203 12.77 -1.42 -3.84
C ARG A 203 11.69 -1.27 -4.90
N ALA A 204 10.51 -0.80 -4.49
CA ALA A 204 9.42 -0.38 -5.35
C ALA A 204 9.42 1.15 -5.43
N THR A 205 9.62 1.72 -6.62
CA THR A 205 9.70 3.18 -6.82
C THR A 205 8.51 3.69 -7.61
N GLY A 206 8.00 4.86 -7.24
CA GLY A 206 7.00 5.57 -8.03
C GLY A 206 7.51 5.99 -9.41
N ASN A 207 8.82 6.02 -9.57
CA ASN A 207 9.53 6.54 -10.75
C ASN A 207 9.50 5.61 -11.96
N ARG A 208 9.19 4.31 -11.80
CA ARG A 208 9.25 3.32 -12.87
C ARG A 208 7.91 2.70 -13.23
N ASN A 209 6.81 3.27 -12.77
CA ASN A 209 5.44 2.77 -12.98
C ASN A 209 5.18 1.32 -12.50
N SER A 210 6.20 0.65 -11.95
CA SER A 210 6.16 -0.75 -11.59
C SER A 210 5.65 -1.03 -10.18
N GLY A 211 5.54 -0.01 -9.33
CA GLY A 211 5.23 -0.17 -7.90
C GLY A 211 3.90 0.42 -7.43
N ASN A 212 3.22 1.24 -8.24
CA ASN A 212 2.03 1.98 -7.82
C ASN A 212 0.82 1.74 -8.71
N LEU A 213 -0.26 1.28 -8.08
CA LEU A 213 -1.55 1.10 -8.73
C LEU A 213 -2.59 2.06 -8.11
N LEU A 214 -3.55 2.46 -8.93
CA LEU A 214 -4.78 3.14 -8.52
C LEU A 214 -5.96 2.30 -9.01
N ASN A 215 -6.74 1.74 -8.09
CA ASN A 215 -7.85 0.82 -8.39
C ASN A 215 -7.44 -0.33 -9.32
N GLY A 216 -6.24 -0.89 -9.12
CA GLY A 216 -5.70 -1.98 -9.94
C GLY A 216 -5.15 -1.56 -11.30
N MET A 217 -5.11 -0.27 -11.62
CA MET A 217 -4.54 0.27 -12.86
C MET A 217 -3.20 0.97 -12.56
N ARG A 218 -2.23 0.87 -13.48
CA ARG A 218 -0.97 1.62 -13.38
C ARG A 218 -1.23 3.09 -13.55
N ALA A 219 -0.91 3.89 -12.54
CA ALA A 219 -1.15 5.32 -12.50
C ALA A 219 0.16 6.08 -12.28
N GLN A 220 0.28 7.25 -12.89
CA GLN A 220 1.32 8.20 -12.51
C GLN A 220 1.06 8.72 -11.10
N THR A 221 2.13 8.82 -10.35
CA THR A 221 2.13 9.42 -9.02
C THR A 221 3.21 10.48 -8.96
N SER A 222 3.16 11.35 -7.99
CA SER A 222 4.29 12.20 -7.66
C SER A 222 5.56 11.35 -7.48
N LEU A 223 6.68 11.84 -7.96
CA LEU A 223 7.98 11.18 -7.82
C LEU A 223 8.61 11.48 -6.46
N TRP A 224 8.47 12.73 -6.02
CA TRP A 224 9.18 13.28 -4.88
C TRP A 224 8.30 13.42 -3.65
N ARG A 225 6.98 13.46 -3.83
CA ARG A 225 6.02 13.60 -2.75
C ARG A 225 5.28 12.31 -2.52
N GLN A 226 4.97 12.06 -1.27
CA GLN A 226 4.16 10.94 -0.87
C GLN A 226 2.71 11.07 -1.36
N SER A 227 2.12 9.97 -1.74
CA SER A 227 0.72 9.95 -2.14
C SER A 227 -0.20 10.19 -0.95
N SER A 228 -1.13 11.15 -1.10
CA SER A 228 -2.12 11.44 -0.08
C SER A 228 -3.20 10.35 0.04
N LEU A 229 -3.77 10.23 1.24
CA LEU A 229 -4.82 9.28 1.60
C LEU A 229 -6.23 9.91 1.67
N ALA A 230 -6.40 11.20 1.38
CA ALA A 230 -7.66 11.92 1.54
C ALA A 230 -8.85 11.27 0.82
N ASN A 231 -8.64 10.78 -0.41
CA ASN A 231 -9.65 10.12 -1.24
C ASN A 231 -9.52 8.58 -1.26
N ILE A 232 -8.73 8.00 -0.37
CA ILE A 232 -8.43 6.57 -0.36
C ILE A 232 -9.31 5.83 0.66
N GLU A 233 -9.95 4.75 0.22
CA GLU A 233 -10.73 3.84 1.06
C GLU A 233 -9.83 2.85 1.79
N ARG A 234 -8.78 2.35 1.09
CA ARG A 234 -7.76 1.46 1.64
C ARG A 234 -6.51 1.45 0.78
N VAL A 235 -5.41 1.12 1.40
CA VAL A 235 -4.13 0.79 0.75
C VAL A 235 -3.96 -0.72 0.83
N GLU A 236 -3.67 -1.37 -0.29
CA GLU A 236 -3.36 -2.79 -0.36
C GLU A 236 -1.93 -2.97 -0.85
N VAL A 237 -1.21 -3.93 -0.29
CA VAL A 237 0.13 -4.32 -0.73
C VAL A 237 0.07 -5.77 -1.17
N ILE A 238 0.21 -6.00 -2.47
CA ILE A 238 0.32 -7.34 -3.05
C ILE A 238 1.79 -7.70 -2.97
N LYS A 239 2.14 -8.65 -2.08
CA LYS A 239 3.53 -9.01 -1.79
C LYS A 239 4.04 -10.08 -2.76
N GLY A 240 5.25 -9.88 -3.28
CA GLY A 240 5.82 -10.71 -4.33
C GLY A 240 5.45 -10.28 -5.75
N PRO A 241 5.91 -11.00 -6.78
CA PRO A 241 5.69 -10.63 -8.17
C PRO A 241 4.21 -10.54 -8.51
N ALA A 242 3.74 -9.38 -8.95
CA ALA A 242 2.35 -9.14 -9.35
C ALA A 242 2.18 -9.20 -10.89
N SER A 243 3.22 -9.64 -11.61
CA SER A 243 3.32 -9.54 -13.06
C SER A 243 2.26 -10.37 -13.80
N ALA A 244 1.81 -11.48 -13.24
CA ALA A 244 0.79 -12.32 -13.87
C ALA A 244 -0.57 -11.59 -14.04
N LEU A 245 -0.86 -10.57 -13.24
CA LEU A 245 -2.12 -9.82 -13.33
C LEU A 245 -1.92 -8.37 -13.79
N PHE A 246 -0.80 -7.75 -13.44
CA PHE A 246 -0.59 -6.32 -13.64
C PHE A 246 0.58 -5.99 -14.59
N GLY A 247 1.19 -7.03 -15.18
CA GLY A 247 2.36 -6.90 -16.06
C GLY A 247 3.65 -6.63 -15.29
N ASN A 248 4.66 -6.04 -15.95
CA ASN A 248 5.96 -5.80 -15.33
C ASN A 248 5.81 -5.11 -13.96
N ALA A 249 6.40 -5.67 -12.93
CA ALA A 249 6.27 -5.18 -11.55
C ALA A 249 7.55 -5.46 -10.77
N ALA A 250 7.83 -4.60 -9.77
CA ALA A 250 8.93 -4.82 -8.85
C ALA A 250 8.79 -6.19 -8.17
N PRO A 251 9.89 -6.94 -7.99
CA PRO A 251 9.85 -8.29 -7.44
C PRO A 251 9.19 -8.38 -6.06
N GLY A 252 9.43 -7.40 -5.21
CA GLY A 252 8.88 -7.37 -3.85
C GLY A 252 7.38 -7.20 -3.77
N GLY A 253 6.78 -6.55 -4.78
CA GLY A 253 5.34 -6.32 -4.80
C GLY A 253 4.93 -4.95 -5.30
N VAL A 254 3.62 -4.70 -5.24
CA VAL A 254 2.99 -3.44 -5.67
C VAL A 254 2.06 -2.90 -4.60
N ILE A 255 1.95 -1.58 -4.55
CA ILE A 255 1.03 -0.86 -3.67
C ILE A 255 -0.19 -0.43 -4.49
N ASN A 256 -1.37 -0.89 -4.12
CA ASN A 256 -2.63 -0.53 -4.74
C ASN A 256 -3.41 0.42 -3.84
N ARG A 257 -3.68 1.62 -4.33
CA ARG A 257 -4.51 2.62 -3.65
C ARG A 257 -5.93 2.49 -4.18
N VAL A 258 -6.85 2.11 -3.32
CA VAL A 258 -8.25 1.96 -3.68
C VAL A 258 -9.01 3.21 -3.28
N THR A 259 -9.60 3.89 -4.25
CA THR A 259 -10.33 5.15 -4.02
C THR A 259 -11.69 4.92 -3.38
N LYS A 260 -12.15 5.90 -2.62
CA LYS A 260 -13.51 5.95 -2.09
C LYS A 260 -14.50 6.09 -3.25
N LYS A 261 -15.54 5.24 -3.28
CA LYS A 261 -16.59 5.25 -4.32
C LYS A 261 -17.87 5.90 -3.83
N PRO A 262 -18.73 6.41 -4.74
CA PRO A 262 -20.07 6.89 -4.41
C PRO A 262 -20.91 5.88 -3.64
N LEU A 263 -21.68 6.33 -2.68
CA LEU A 263 -22.58 5.51 -1.86
C LEU A 263 -24.05 5.81 -2.18
N ASN A 264 -24.92 4.82 -2.02
CA ASN A 264 -26.37 4.95 -2.18
C ASN A 264 -27.07 5.62 -0.98
N ILE A 265 -26.29 6.01 0.03
CA ILE A 265 -26.72 6.73 1.22
C ILE A 265 -25.98 8.05 1.33
N ALA A 266 -26.66 9.11 1.75
CA ALA A 266 -26.03 10.39 1.98
C ALA A 266 -25.13 10.34 3.22
N ARG A 267 -23.87 10.74 3.03
CA ARG A 267 -22.90 10.95 4.11
C ARG A 267 -22.08 12.18 3.81
N ARG A 268 -21.87 12.99 4.81
CA ARG A 268 -21.11 14.21 4.69
C ARG A 268 -20.20 14.35 5.90
N SER A 269 -18.96 14.75 5.67
CA SER A 269 -18.04 15.05 6.76
C SER A 269 -17.08 16.15 6.38
N VAL A 270 -16.72 16.97 7.36
CA VAL A 270 -15.65 17.96 7.27
C VAL A 270 -14.73 17.76 8.46
N SER A 271 -13.43 17.75 8.20
CA SER A 271 -12.41 17.59 9.23
C SER A 271 -11.39 18.72 9.13
N LEU A 272 -11.11 19.36 10.27
CA LEU A 272 -10.06 20.35 10.40
C LEU A 272 -9.01 19.83 11.37
N THR A 273 -7.73 20.08 11.06
CA THR A 273 -6.62 19.64 11.90
C THR A 273 -5.60 20.78 12.04
N ALA A 274 -5.13 20.99 13.25
CA ALA A 274 -3.98 21.83 13.57
C ALA A 274 -2.92 20.99 14.29
N GLY A 275 -1.64 21.25 14.04
CA GLY A 275 -0.58 20.44 14.65
C GLY A 275 0.78 21.10 14.68
N SER A 276 1.75 20.36 15.20
CA SER A 276 3.17 20.74 15.21
C SER A 276 3.66 21.11 13.81
N PHE A 277 4.73 21.89 13.75
CA PHE A 277 5.32 22.37 12.50
C PHE A 277 4.35 23.21 11.66
N ASN A 278 3.57 24.05 12.32
CA ASN A 278 2.59 24.94 11.70
C ASN A 278 1.63 24.21 10.74
N THR A 279 1.29 22.97 11.09
CA THR A 279 0.43 22.13 10.26
C THR A 279 -1.01 22.59 10.36
N SER A 280 -1.63 22.83 9.21
CA SER A 280 -3.07 23.08 9.07
C SER A 280 -3.64 22.22 7.95
N ARG A 281 -4.76 21.53 8.19
CA ARG A 281 -5.40 20.64 7.22
C ARG A 281 -6.90 20.83 7.23
N ALA A 282 -7.51 20.72 6.07
CA ALA A 282 -8.96 20.70 5.89
C ALA A 282 -9.32 19.59 4.91
N TYR A 283 -10.21 18.68 5.32
CA TYR A 283 -10.70 17.61 4.46
C TYR A 283 -12.24 17.63 4.45
N ALA A 284 -12.82 17.36 3.28
CA ALA A 284 -14.25 17.18 3.11
C ALA A 284 -14.54 15.92 2.29
N ASP A 285 -15.57 15.18 2.68
CA ASP A 285 -16.03 13.96 2.02
C ASP A 285 -17.56 14.00 1.95
N PHE A 286 -18.12 14.21 0.76
CA PHE A 286 -19.54 14.29 0.51
C PHE A 286 -19.94 13.18 -0.46
N THR A 287 -20.95 12.39 -0.12
CA THR A 287 -21.45 11.32 -0.98
C THR A 287 -22.93 11.09 -0.81
N GLY A 288 -23.58 10.56 -1.84
CA GLY A 288 -24.98 10.20 -1.80
C GLY A 288 -25.60 10.05 -3.19
N PRO A 289 -26.91 9.72 -3.26
CA PRO A 289 -27.63 9.68 -4.51
C PRO A 289 -27.95 11.11 -5.00
N LEU A 290 -27.92 11.30 -6.32
CA LEU A 290 -28.34 12.53 -7.01
C LEU A 290 -29.78 12.47 -7.50
N ASN A 291 -30.41 11.28 -7.49
CA ASN A 291 -31.81 11.10 -7.86
C ASN A 291 -32.51 10.12 -6.92
N GLU A 292 -33.84 10.18 -6.87
CA GLU A 292 -34.67 9.35 -5.98
C GLU A 292 -34.53 7.85 -6.25
N ARG A 293 -34.33 7.46 -7.52
CA ARG A 293 -34.14 6.07 -7.93
C ARG A 293 -32.75 5.52 -7.54
N LYS A 294 -31.87 6.37 -6.97
CA LYS A 294 -30.51 6.03 -6.59
C LYS A 294 -29.67 5.38 -7.73
N THR A 295 -30.03 5.71 -8.98
CA THR A 295 -29.31 5.24 -10.16
C THR A 295 -28.14 6.14 -10.54
N LEU A 296 -28.09 7.36 -10.00
CA LEU A 296 -26.99 8.29 -10.17
C LEU A 296 -26.44 8.68 -8.81
N LEU A 297 -25.19 8.32 -8.54
CA LEU A 297 -24.53 8.51 -7.27
C LEU A 297 -23.32 9.42 -7.45
N TYR A 298 -23.01 10.24 -6.45
CA TYR A 298 -21.81 11.07 -6.45
C TYR A 298 -20.96 10.89 -5.21
N ARG A 299 -19.69 11.21 -5.34
CA ARG A 299 -18.80 11.45 -4.21
C ARG A 299 -17.83 12.57 -4.56
N LEU A 300 -17.58 13.46 -3.61
CA LEU A 300 -16.59 14.53 -3.72
C LEU A 300 -15.68 14.49 -2.50
N ASN A 301 -14.40 14.26 -2.72
CA ASN A 301 -13.38 14.42 -1.70
C ASN A 301 -12.55 15.66 -2.02
N LEU A 302 -12.39 16.52 -1.02
CA LEU A 302 -11.54 17.70 -1.09
C LEU A 302 -10.52 17.63 0.02
N GLY A 303 -9.30 18.05 -0.26
CA GLY A 303 -8.22 18.09 0.71
C GLY A 303 -7.33 19.31 0.51
N TYR A 304 -6.99 19.95 1.60
CA TYR A 304 -5.96 20.99 1.67
C TYR A 304 -5.05 20.73 2.86
N GLU A 305 -3.78 20.83 2.63
CA GLU A 305 -2.75 20.75 3.67
C GLU A 305 -1.73 21.84 3.46
N ASN A 306 -1.34 22.51 4.54
CA ASN A 306 -0.17 23.38 4.59
C ASN A 306 0.60 23.05 5.86
N SER A 307 1.90 22.85 5.73
CA SER A 307 2.77 22.44 6.83
C SER A 307 4.19 22.93 6.59
N ASP A 308 4.80 23.52 7.62
CA ASP A 308 6.25 23.55 7.73
C ASP A 308 6.69 22.17 8.19
N THR A 309 7.82 21.67 7.78
CA THR A 309 8.33 20.40 8.31
C THR A 309 9.30 20.69 9.48
N PHE A 310 9.75 19.63 10.17
CA PHE A 310 10.82 19.77 11.16
C PHE A 310 12.19 20.10 10.53
N ARG A 311 12.25 20.13 9.19
CA ARG A 311 13.45 20.39 8.40
C ARG A 311 13.54 21.88 8.08
N ASP A 312 14.73 22.46 8.20
CA ASP A 312 14.97 23.88 7.91
C ASP A 312 14.58 24.20 6.46
N LEU A 313 13.93 25.33 6.24
CA LEU A 313 13.46 25.83 4.95
C LEU A 313 12.45 24.95 4.21
N GLN A 314 12.05 23.79 4.75
CA GLN A 314 11.13 22.88 4.09
C GLN A 314 9.68 23.23 4.42
N LYS A 315 8.90 23.45 3.38
CA LYS A 315 7.45 23.66 3.43
C LYS A 315 6.74 22.74 2.47
N LEU A 316 5.51 22.41 2.77
CA LEU A 316 4.66 21.59 1.90
C LEU A 316 3.25 22.17 1.89
N THR A 317 2.73 22.45 0.71
CA THR A 317 1.31 22.68 0.49
C THR A 317 0.81 21.60 -0.47
N THR A 318 -0.31 20.95 -0.14
CA THR A 318 -0.94 19.94 -1.00
C THR A 318 -2.43 20.23 -1.12
N GLN A 319 -2.95 20.14 -2.33
CA GLN A 319 -4.36 20.29 -2.66
C GLN A 319 -4.83 19.04 -3.41
N ILE A 320 -6.03 18.56 -3.06
CA ILE A 320 -6.65 17.41 -3.70
C ILE A 320 -8.09 17.74 -4.03
N VAL A 321 -8.49 17.42 -5.26
CA VAL A 321 -9.87 17.47 -5.71
C VAL A 321 -10.17 16.13 -6.38
N ALA A 322 -11.12 15.37 -5.80
CA ALA A 322 -11.42 14.02 -6.27
C ALA A 322 -12.94 13.76 -6.35
N PRO A 323 -13.61 14.26 -7.42
CA PRO A 323 -15.00 13.89 -7.71
C PRO A 323 -15.08 12.49 -8.31
N SER A 324 -16.18 11.80 -8.00
CA SER A 324 -16.53 10.50 -8.56
C SER A 324 -18.03 10.44 -8.80
N ILE A 325 -18.44 9.87 -9.92
CA ILE A 325 -19.83 9.65 -10.30
C ILE A 325 -20.00 8.18 -10.67
N THR A 326 -21.06 7.58 -10.14
CA THR A 326 -21.50 6.23 -10.52
C THR A 326 -22.89 6.32 -11.13
N TYR A 327 -23.06 5.76 -12.32
CA TYR A 327 -24.35 5.63 -12.99
C TYR A 327 -24.73 4.17 -13.15
N LEU A 328 -25.92 3.83 -12.69
CA LEU A 328 -26.52 2.49 -12.69
C LEU A 328 -27.74 2.49 -13.61
N PRO A 329 -27.56 2.40 -14.96
CA PRO A 329 -28.69 2.41 -15.90
C PRO A 329 -29.59 1.19 -15.75
N SER A 330 -29.06 0.09 -15.24
CA SER A 330 -29.78 -1.15 -14.94
C SER A 330 -29.03 -1.93 -13.86
N ASP A 331 -29.66 -2.98 -13.31
CA ASP A 331 -29.03 -3.89 -12.36
C ASP A 331 -27.86 -4.70 -12.97
N ARG A 332 -27.74 -4.72 -14.31
CA ARG A 332 -26.68 -5.41 -15.03
C ARG A 332 -25.53 -4.49 -15.44
N THR A 333 -25.70 -3.18 -15.34
CA THR A 333 -24.72 -2.23 -15.87
C THR A 333 -24.33 -1.19 -14.85
N ARG A 334 -23.04 -1.00 -14.69
CA ARG A 334 -22.46 0.05 -13.86
C ARG A 334 -21.42 0.82 -14.65
N LEU A 335 -21.53 2.13 -14.63
CA LEU A 335 -20.55 3.06 -15.17
C LEU A 335 -19.98 3.90 -14.01
N ASN A 336 -18.68 4.05 -13.93
CA ASN A 336 -18.03 4.87 -12.93
C ASN A 336 -17.02 5.81 -13.59
N VAL A 337 -17.06 7.07 -13.22
CA VAL A 337 -16.08 8.08 -13.63
C VAL A 337 -15.45 8.68 -12.39
N ASP A 338 -14.12 8.54 -12.28
CA ASP A 338 -13.34 9.14 -11.20
C ASP A 338 -12.33 10.11 -11.77
N LEU A 339 -12.25 11.28 -11.17
CA LEU A 339 -11.14 12.20 -11.38
C LEU A 339 -10.40 12.37 -10.05
N VAL A 340 -9.07 12.35 -10.08
CA VAL A 340 -8.23 12.69 -8.94
C VAL A 340 -7.16 13.68 -9.42
N TYR A 341 -7.29 14.92 -9.00
CA TYR A 341 -6.29 15.95 -9.23
C TYR A 341 -5.56 16.24 -7.92
N THR A 342 -4.23 16.24 -7.96
CA THR A 342 -3.38 16.61 -6.83
C THR A 342 -2.36 17.62 -7.30
N SER A 343 -2.23 18.73 -6.56
CA SER A 343 -1.19 19.73 -6.74
C SER A 343 -0.40 19.86 -5.44
N SER A 344 0.91 19.81 -5.53
CA SER A 344 1.81 19.96 -4.39
C SER A 344 2.90 20.97 -4.68
N ALA A 345 3.21 21.83 -3.71
CA ALA A 345 4.28 22.82 -3.79
C ALA A 345 5.12 22.79 -2.52
N GLY A 346 6.42 22.99 -2.67
CA GLY A 346 7.38 23.01 -1.57
C GLY A 346 8.81 23.01 -2.08
N LYS A 347 9.72 22.35 -1.36
CA LYS A 347 11.11 22.13 -1.79
C LYS A 347 11.39 20.62 -1.81
N LEU A 348 12.40 20.21 -2.56
CA LEU A 348 12.88 18.83 -2.54
C LEU A 348 13.82 18.63 -1.36
N ASP A 349 13.43 17.78 -0.42
CA ASP A 349 14.27 17.42 0.72
C ASP A 349 15.18 16.24 0.38
N ARG A 350 16.48 16.47 0.36
CA ARG A 350 17.50 15.42 0.13
C ARG A 350 17.94 14.72 1.41
N GLY A 351 17.31 15.01 2.55
CA GLY A 351 17.74 14.51 3.85
C GLY A 351 18.93 15.27 4.42
N VAL A 352 19.63 14.65 5.34
CA VAL A 352 20.85 15.17 5.97
C VAL A 352 22.05 14.59 5.26
N ALA A 353 23.02 15.44 4.94
CA ALA A 353 24.31 15.01 4.42
C ALA A 353 25.34 14.94 5.56
N ILE A 354 26.06 13.82 5.63
CA ILE A 354 27.11 13.54 6.61
C ILE A 354 28.44 13.49 5.86
N PHE A 355 29.35 14.37 6.21
CA PHE A 355 30.64 14.53 5.53
C PHE A 355 31.80 14.10 6.45
N GLY A 356 32.92 13.75 5.82
CA GLY A 356 34.14 13.35 6.52
C GLY A 356 33.88 12.16 7.47
N ASP A 357 34.47 12.19 8.66
CA ASP A 357 34.36 11.16 9.68
C ASP A 357 33.15 11.36 10.62
N GLY A 358 32.25 12.30 10.30
CA GLY A 358 31.05 12.56 11.09
C GLY A 358 30.13 11.34 11.16
N ASP A 359 29.47 11.16 12.31
CA ASP A 359 28.43 10.15 12.49
C ASP A 359 27.04 10.68 12.03
N LEU A 360 26.03 9.81 12.10
CA LEU A 360 24.65 10.13 11.71
C LEU A 360 24.06 11.32 12.49
N PHE A 361 24.52 11.60 13.69
CA PHE A 361 24.00 12.63 14.57
C PHE A 361 24.94 13.81 14.74
N SER A 362 26.03 13.86 13.97
CA SER A 362 27.00 14.97 13.96
C SER A 362 26.38 16.31 13.53
N ARG A 363 25.23 16.25 12.82
CA ARG A 363 24.47 17.42 12.42
C ARG A 363 23.05 17.37 12.97
N PRO A 364 22.39 18.51 13.19
CA PRO A 364 20.97 18.55 13.54
C PRO A 364 20.13 17.85 12.49
N ILE A 365 19.11 17.07 12.91
CA ILE A 365 18.19 16.41 11.99
C ILE A 365 17.36 17.40 11.17
N SER A 366 17.30 18.67 11.58
CA SER A 366 16.64 19.74 10.84
C SER A 366 17.46 20.26 9.67
N SER A 367 18.79 20.08 9.67
CA SER A 367 19.69 20.70 8.71
C SER A 367 19.45 20.27 7.26
N THR A 368 19.46 21.24 6.33
CA THR A 368 19.25 21.04 4.89
C THR A 368 20.34 21.75 4.08
N GLN A 369 20.58 21.30 2.85
CA GLN A 369 21.42 21.98 1.87
C GLN A 369 20.59 22.78 0.85
N SER A 370 19.29 22.83 0.98
CA SER A 370 18.41 23.61 0.11
C SER A 370 18.67 25.12 0.28
N ALA A 371 18.51 25.87 -0.80
CA ALA A 371 18.47 27.31 -0.75
C ALA A 371 17.06 27.86 -0.44
N ALA A 372 16.96 29.07 0.04
CA ALA A 372 15.68 29.69 0.40
C ALA A 372 14.74 29.83 -0.82
N ASN A 373 15.31 30.05 -2.01
CA ASN A 373 14.57 30.18 -3.28
C ASN A 373 14.43 28.89 -4.09
N ASP A 374 14.80 27.71 -3.53
CA ASP A 374 14.50 26.44 -4.13
C ASP A 374 12.98 26.18 -4.15
N TYR A 375 12.54 25.45 -5.18
CA TYR A 375 11.14 25.05 -5.28
C TYR A 375 10.98 23.70 -5.95
N LEU A 376 9.89 23.02 -5.62
CA LEU A 376 9.37 21.85 -6.30
C LEU A 376 7.86 21.99 -6.39
N ARG A 377 7.33 21.98 -7.60
CA ARG A 377 5.90 21.96 -7.90
C ARG A 377 5.59 20.70 -8.67
N GLU A 378 4.66 19.90 -8.15
CA GLU A 378 4.22 18.67 -8.77
C GLU A 378 2.72 18.67 -8.94
N GLN A 379 2.25 18.21 -10.09
CA GLN A 379 0.82 18.04 -10.37
C GLN A 379 0.58 16.64 -10.92
N THR A 380 -0.47 16.00 -10.46
CA THR A 380 -0.96 14.73 -11.00
C THR A 380 -2.44 14.84 -11.34
N LEU A 381 -2.82 14.29 -12.48
CA LEU A 381 -4.22 14.11 -12.87
C LEU A 381 -4.43 12.65 -13.22
N ASN A 382 -5.42 12.02 -12.61
CA ASN A 382 -5.88 10.68 -12.95
C ASN A 382 -7.37 10.74 -13.28
N LEU A 383 -7.75 10.38 -14.50
CA LEU A 383 -9.13 10.32 -14.96
C LEU A 383 -9.44 8.88 -15.37
N THR A 384 -10.37 8.25 -14.66
CA THR A 384 -10.74 6.85 -14.86
C THR A 384 -12.17 6.74 -15.35
N PHE A 385 -12.37 5.94 -16.39
CA PHE A 385 -13.68 5.48 -16.85
C PHE A 385 -13.73 3.96 -16.66
N ALA A 386 -14.70 3.48 -15.91
CA ALA A 386 -14.88 2.05 -15.66
C ALA A 386 -16.32 1.63 -16.00
N LEU A 387 -16.44 0.60 -16.83
CA LEU A 387 -17.67 -0.09 -17.18
C LEU A 387 -17.63 -1.50 -16.61
N SER A 388 -18.72 -1.91 -16.00
CA SER A 388 -18.98 -3.31 -15.68
C SER A 388 -20.37 -3.67 -16.20
N HIS A 389 -20.47 -4.75 -16.99
CA HIS A 389 -21.72 -5.18 -17.61
C HIS A 389 -21.88 -6.68 -17.57
N GLN A 390 -22.98 -7.15 -17.01
CA GLN A 390 -23.34 -8.55 -16.98
C GLN A 390 -23.94 -8.96 -18.34
N LEU A 391 -23.14 -9.67 -19.16
CA LEU A 391 -23.54 -10.15 -20.47
C LEU A 391 -24.59 -11.28 -20.38
N ALA A 392 -24.35 -12.23 -19.46
CA ALA A 392 -25.23 -13.33 -19.14
C ALA A 392 -25.09 -13.70 -17.66
N GLU A 393 -25.89 -14.64 -17.18
CA GLU A 393 -25.74 -15.16 -15.82
C GLU A 393 -24.32 -15.74 -15.64
N GLY A 394 -23.62 -15.28 -14.59
CA GLY A 394 -22.24 -15.68 -14.31
C GLY A 394 -21.18 -15.07 -15.24
N LEU A 395 -21.56 -14.40 -16.35
CA LEU A 395 -20.62 -13.82 -17.32
C LEU A 395 -20.63 -12.30 -17.24
N LEU A 396 -19.51 -11.73 -16.80
CA LEU A 396 -19.33 -10.31 -16.59
C LEU A 396 -18.20 -9.77 -17.47
N PHE A 397 -18.46 -8.67 -18.18
CA PHE A 397 -17.47 -7.89 -18.91
C PHE A 397 -17.08 -6.66 -18.11
N ASN A 398 -15.77 -6.42 -17.99
CA ASN A 398 -15.21 -5.24 -17.36
C ASN A 398 -14.27 -4.54 -18.32
N SER A 399 -14.40 -3.22 -18.39
CA SER A 399 -13.53 -2.35 -19.17
C SER A 399 -13.15 -1.14 -18.35
N THR A 400 -11.86 -0.84 -18.26
CA THR A 400 -11.36 0.34 -17.57
C THR A 400 -10.36 1.06 -18.45
N TYR A 401 -10.55 2.37 -18.59
CA TYR A 401 -9.60 3.28 -19.19
C TYR A 401 -9.13 4.27 -18.13
N LEU A 402 -7.83 4.46 -18.03
CA LEU A 402 -7.19 5.46 -17.19
C LEU A 402 -6.30 6.36 -18.04
N TYR A 403 -6.60 7.65 -18.04
CA TYR A 403 -5.66 8.69 -18.39
C TYR A 403 -4.97 9.20 -17.13
N SER A 404 -3.65 9.30 -17.17
CA SER A 404 -2.87 9.75 -16.02
C SER A 404 -1.75 10.67 -16.50
N SER A 405 -1.59 11.83 -15.86
CA SER A 405 -0.49 12.74 -16.14
C SER A 405 0.24 13.15 -14.89
N TYR A 406 1.51 13.44 -15.04
CA TYR A 406 2.37 13.97 -14.00
C TYR A 406 3.25 15.07 -14.59
N SER A 407 3.24 16.23 -13.97
CA SER A 407 4.17 17.33 -14.30
C SER A 407 4.98 17.72 -13.08
N GLU A 408 6.22 18.09 -13.32
CA GLU A 408 7.20 18.53 -12.36
C GLU A 408 7.89 19.78 -12.86
N ASP A 409 7.94 20.82 -12.03
CA ASP A 409 8.76 22.01 -12.21
C ASP A 409 9.59 22.22 -10.93
N MET A 410 10.92 22.20 -11.08
CA MET A 410 11.81 22.14 -9.93
C MET A 410 13.08 22.95 -10.16
N MET A 411 13.49 23.64 -9.13
CA MET A 411 14.85 24.14 -8.94
C MET A 411 15.35 23.69 -7.56
N GLU A 412 16.51 23.07 -7.52
CA GLU A 412 17.13 22.64 -6.27
C GLU A 412 18.62 22.96 -6.23
N HIS A 413 19.07 23.43 -5.09
CA HIS A 413 20.47 23.38 -4.69
C HIS A 413 20.71 22.04 -3.98
N SER A 414 21.71 21.30 -4.42
CA SER A 414 22.10 20.04 -3.82
C SER A 414 23.61 19.88 -3.81
N GLN A 415 24.12 19.11 -2.86
CA GLN A 415 25.53 18.82 -2.78
C GLN A 415 26.00 17.97 -3.98
N ASP A 416 27.20 18.28 -4.49
CA ASP A 416 28.01 17.32 -5.20
C ASP A 416 28.73 16.42 -4.19
N ASN A 417 29.10 15.21 -4.58
CA ASN A 417 29.73 14.24 -3.67
C ASN A 417 31.23 14.57 -3.46
N ALA A 418 31.54 15.83 -3.19
CA ALA A 418 32.91 16.32 -3.08
C ALA A 418 33.01 17.54 -2.17
N PHE A 419 34.13 17.64 -1.46
CA PHE A 419 34.54 18.91 -0.87
C PHE A 419 35.09 19.87 -1.93
N VAL A 420 35.05 21.14 -1.64
CA VAL A 420 35.75 22.17 -2.44
C VAL A 420 37.24 21.90 -2.38
N LYS A 421 37.94 22.01 -3.50
CA LYS A 421 39.40 21.90 -3.56
C LYS A 421 40.09 23.25 -3.25
N LYS A 422 41.18 23.21 -2.49
CA LYS A 422 42.09 24.28 -2.32
C LYS A 422 43.09 24.40 -3.50
N ALA A 423 43.85 25.47 -3.58
CA ALA A 423 44.85 25.69 -4.62
C ALA A 423 45.89 24.55 -4.73
N ASP A 424 46.24 23.94 -3.63
CA ASP A 424 47.17 22.81 -3.54
C ASP A 424 46.56 21.44 -3.96
N GLY A 425 45.27 21.44 -4.27
CA GLY A 425 44.52 20.24 -4.67
C GLY A 425 43.98 19.44 -3.51
N THR A 426 44.21 19.83 -2.25
CA THR A 426 43.61 19.18 -1.08
C THR A 426 42.15 19.57 -0.92
N ASP A 427 41.39 18.76 -0.15
CA ASP A 427 40.01 19.09 0.19
C ASP A 427 39.92 20.18 1.27
N ASP A 428 38.94 21.04 1.14
CA ASP A 428 38.50 21.93 2.22
C ASP A 428 37.41 21.23 3.02
N PRO A 429 37.67 20.64 4.19
CA PRO A 429 36.70 19.83 4.91
C PRO A 429 35.50 20.64 5.45
N ALA A 430 35.58 22.00 5.46
CA ALA A 430 34.49 22.83 5.88
C ALA A 430 33.51 23.18 4.75
N ARG A 431 33.88 22.97 3.48
CA ARG A 431 33.12 23.49 2.33
C ARG A 431 32.78 22.39 1.35
N VAL A 432 31.48 22.21 1.12
CA VAL A 432 30.95 21.22 0.19
C VAL A 432 30.67 21.82 -1.16
N LEU A 433 31.11 21.15 -2.23
CA LEU A 433 30.81 21.54 -3.60
C LEU A 433 29.31 21.37 -3.87
N MET A 434 28.69 22.43 -4.38
CA MET A 434 27.27 22.49 -4.65
C MET A 434 26.99 22.50 -6.15
N ARG A 435 25.79 22.05 -6.48
CA ARG A 435 25.20 22.18 -7.82
C ARG A 435 23.76 22.64 -7.73
N VAL A 436 23.27 23.21 -8.81
CA VAL A 436 21.88 23.59 -9.00
C VAL A 436 21.31 22.79 -10.16
N THR A 437 20.13 22.26 -9.97
CA THR A 437 19.36 21.60 -11.00
C THR A 437 18.06 22.36 -11.22
N LYS A 438 17.80 22.77 -12.47
CA LYS A 438 16.46 23.18 -12.90
C LYS A 438 15.92 22.12 -13.85
N ARG A 439 14.71 21.64 -13.56
CA ARG A 439 14.13 20.54 -14.33
C ARG A 439 12.63 20.71 -14.49
N PHE A 440 12.19 20.55 -15.71
CA PHE A 440 10.78 20.42 -16.05
C PHE A 440 10.53 19.09 -16.75
N ARG A 441 9.54 18.34 -16.26
CA ARG A 441 9.12 17.06 -16.87
C ARG A 441 7.62 16.97 -16.94
N ASN A 442 7.15 16.35 -18.03
CA ASN A 442 5.73 16.06 -18.22
C ASN A 442 5.58 14.64 -18.74
N PHE A 443 4.97 13.79 -17.93
CA PHE A 443 4.62 12.42 -18.30
C PHE A 443 3.12 12.29 -18.56
N ARG A 444 2.76 11.51 -19.56
CA ARG A 444 1.38 11.15 -19.91
C ARG A 444 1.28 9.65 -20.03
N ASN A 445 0.23 9.09 -19.46
CA ASN A 445 -0.05 7.66 -19.55
C ASN A 445 -1.47 7.43 -20.04
N HIS A 446 -1.60 6.38 -20.84
CA HIS A 446 -2.87 5.79 -21.22
C HIS A 446 -2.85 4.32 -20.83
N ALA A 447 -3.82 3.87 -20.05
CA ALA A 447 -3.95 2.48 -19.66
C ALA A 447 -5.36 1.98 -19.98
N PHE A 448 -5.43 0.84 -20.65
CA PHE A 448 -6.68 0.11 -20.91
C PHE A 448 -6.58 -1.27 -20.27
N ASN A 449 -7.66 -1.71 -19.65
CA ASN A 449 -7.78 -3.06 -19.10
C ASN A 449 -9.19 -3.57 -19.38
N ASN A 450 -9.29 -4.58 -20.22
CA ASN A 450 -10.55 -5.23 -20.61
C ASN A 450 -10.48 -6.70 -20.24
N TYR A 451 -11.48 -7.20 -19.55
CA TYR A 451 -11.52 -8.61 -19.19
C TYR A 451 -12.95 -9.13 -19.02
N LEU A 452 -13.06 -10.43 -19.24
CA LEU A 452 -14.24 -11.23 -18.97
C LEU A 452 -14.00 -12.06 -17.71
N THR A 453 -15.00 -12.15 -16.86
CA THR A 453 -15.05 -13.14 -15.78
C THR A 453 -16.27 -14.05 -16.00
N TRP A 454 -16.05 -15.34 -15.91
CA TRP A 454 -17.12 -16.32 -16.09
C TRP A 454 -17.13 -17.30 -14.91
N ASN A 455 -18.25 -17.34 -14.21
CA ASN A 455 -18.50 -18.31 -13.14
C ASN A 455 -19.36 -19.42 -13.72
N VAL A 456 -18.86 -20.66 -13.71
CA VAL A 456 -19.53 -21.85 -14.23
C VAL A 456 -19.26 -23.02 -13.31
N ALA A 457 -20.20 -23.97 -13.25
CA ALA A 457 -20.06 -25.19 -12.48
C ALA A 457 -20.02 -26.41 -13.41
N THR A 458 -19.10 -27.35 -13.16
CA THR A 458 -19.06 -28.66 -13.78
C THR A 458 -19.18 -29.74 -12.69
N GLY A 459 -20.41 -30.25 -12.50
CA GLY A 459 -20.69 -31.11 -11.36
C GLY A 459 -20.42 -30.42 -10.02
N ALA A 460 -19.54 -30.99 -9.21
CA ALA A 460 -19.18 -30.47 -7.88
C ALA A 460 -18.08 -29.41 -7.93
N VAL A 461 -17.48 -29.11 -9.08
CA VAL A 461 -16.40 -28.16 -9.25
C VAL A 461 -16.97 -26.82 -9.68
N GLN A 462 -16.62 -25.77 -8.94
CA GLN A 462 -16.91 -24.39 -9.30
C GLN A 462 -15.69 -23.80 -10.01
N HIS A 463 -15.90 -23.19 -11.18
CA HIS A 463 -14.88 -22.53 -11.98
C HIS A 463 -15.13 -21.03 -12.00
N LYS A 464 -14.10 -20.25 -11.75
CA LYS A 464 -14.09 -18.81 -12.00
C LYS A 464 -12.97 -18.50 -12.99
N LEU A 465 -13.38 -18.31 -14.24
CA LEU A 465 -12.47 -18.01 -15.37
C LEU A 465 -12.29 -16.49 -15.51
N LEU A 466 -11.09 -16.05 -15.81
CA LEU A 466 -10.74 -14.68 -16.11
C LEU A 466 -9.90 -14.66 -17.39
N LEU A 467 -10.38 -14.00 -18.43
CA LEU A 467 -9.62 -13.74 -19.67
C LEU A 467 -9.52 -12.22 -19.86
N GLY A 468 -8.32 -11.70 -20.04
CA GLY A 468 -8.15 -10.28 -20.18
C GLY A 468 -7.04 -9.87 -21.13
N TYR A 469 -7.17 -8.62 -21.55
CA TYR A 469 -6.17 -7.87 -22.33
C TYR A 469 -5.97 -6.50 -21.68
N ASP A 470 -4.72 -6.10 -21.53
CA ASP A 470 -4.40 -4.74 -21.15
C ASP A 470 -3.36 -4.10 -22.09
N HIS A 471 -3.47 -2.81 -22.20
CA HIS A 471 -2.53 -1.94 -22.89
C HIS A 471 -2.13 -0.81 -21.96
N PHE A 472 -0.86 -0.48 -21.94
CA PHE A 472 -0.30 0.62 -21.17
C PHE A 472 0.72 1.37 -22.04
N ASN A 473 0.57 2.68 -22.09
CA ASN A 473 1.53 3.57 -22.75
C ASN A 473 1.97 4.64 -21.77
N THR A 474 3.27 4.87 -21.68
CA THR A 474 3.87 5.99 -20.94
C THR A 474 4.72 6.82 -21.86
N GLN A 475 4.46 8.11 -21.88
CA GLN A 475 5.19 9.06 -22.69
C GLN A 475 5.86 10.14 -21.83
N LEU A 476 7.16 10.36 -22.02
CA LEU A 476 7.81 11.59 -21.60
C LEU A 476 7.59 12.62 -22.73
N ALA A 477 6.73 13.59 -22.46
CA ALA A 477 6.28 14.55 -23.48
C ALA A 477 7.42 15.49 -23.94
N PRO A 478 7.38 15.97 -25.19
CA PRO A 478 8.23 17.06 -25.67
C PRO A 478 8.12 18.31 -24.78
N GLY A 479 9.20 19.10 -24.72
CA GLY A 479 9.27 20.29 -23.87
C GLY A 479 9.82 20.03 -22.46
N SER A 480 10.04 18.77 -22.09
CA SER A 480 10.80 18.46 -20.87
C SER A 480 12.24 19.00 -20.98
N SER A 481 12.73 19.58 -19.89
CA SER A 481 14.06 20.20 -19.86
C SER A 481 14.81 19.83 -18.59
N TYR A 482 16.13 19.83 -18.72
CA TYR A 482 17.06 19.62 -17.60
C TYR A 482 18.31 20.46 -17.84
N ILE A 483 18.56 21.45 -16.97
CA ILE A 483 19.78 22.25 -16.96
C ILE A 483 20.42 22.15 -15.59
N GLU A 484 21.73 22.19 -15.56
CA GLU A 484 22.52 22.02 -14.35
C GLU A 484 23.66 23.07 -14.32
N ALA A 485 23.92 23.64 -13.16
CA ALA A 485 25.10 24.44 -12.88
C ALA A 485 25.88 23.78 -11.73
N GLY A 486 27.18 23.74 -11.84
CA GLY A 486 28.06 23.17 -10.80
C GLY A 486 29.53 23.23 -11.20
N GLY A 487 30.40 22.64 -10.41
CA GLY A 487 31.83 22.62 -10.62
C GLY A 487 32.55 23.96 -10.36
N TYR A 488 33.62 24.18 -11.06
CA TYR A 488 34.53 25.31 -10.90
C TYR A 488 34.49 26.21 -12.11
N LEU A 489 34.64 27.52 -11.88
CA LEU A 489 34.70 28.53 -12.91
C LEU A 489 36.08 28.56 -13.60
N LEU A 490 36.07 28.65 -14.93
CA LEU A 490 37.27 28.79 -15.75
C LEU A 490 37.47 30.27 -16.18
N ALA A 491 38.73 30.65 -16.37
CA ALA A 491 39.09 31.98 -16.84
C ALA A 491 38.55 32.35 -18.23
N ASN A 492 38.23 31.33 -19.04
CA ASN A 492 37.63 31.49 -20.39
C ASN A 492 36.09 31.63 -20.37
N GLY A 493 35.50 31.75 -19.18
CA GLY A 493 34.04 31.88 -19.03
C GLY A 493 33.28 30.57 -19.05
N GLY A 494 33.97 29.41 -19.08
CA GLY A 494 33.36 28.07 -18.98
C GLY A 494 33.40 27.54 -17.56
N THR A 495 33.02 26.23 -17.43
CA THR A 495 33.09 25.48 -16.17
C THR A 495 33.85 24.16 -16.32
N ALA A 496 34.41 23.67 -15.20
CA ALA A 496 35.00 22.35 -15.11
C ALA A 496 34.35 21.57 -13.96
N LYS A 497 33.94 20.32 -14.17
CA LYS A 497 33.31 19.49 -13.12
C LYS A 497 34.23 19.23 -11.95
N THR A 498 35.53 19.02 -12.23
CA THR A 498 36.55 18.71 -11.24
C THR A 498 37.71 19.66 -11.35
N PHE A 499 38.30 20.01 -10.20
CA PHE A 499 39.55 20.78 -10.15
C PHE A 499 40.75 19.88 -10.41
N LYS A 500 41.69 20.40 -11.24
CA LYS A 500 43.00 19.79 -11.49
C LYS A 500 44.09 20.77 -11.13
N LYS A 501 44.89 20.50 -10.11
CA LYS A 501 45.99 21.35 -9.64
C LYS A 501 46.96 21.70 -10.77
N ALA A 502 47.29 20.77 -11.64
CA ALA A 502 48.19 21.02 -12.76
C ALA A 502 47.69 22.09 -13.75
N ASP A 503 46.41 22.34 -13.76
CA ASP A 503 45.71 23.27 -14.64
C ASP A 503 45.28 24.56 -13.92
N ILE A 504 45.81 24.87 -12.72
CA ILE A 504 45.31 25.96 -11.85
C ILE A 504 45.18 27.30 -12.60
N ALA A 505 46.06 27.61 -13.52
CA ALA A 505 46.00 28.83 -14.33
C ALA A 505 44.75 28.94 -15.24
N LYS A 506 44.05 27.85 -15.48
CA LYS A 506 42.80 27.85 -16.24
C LYS A 506 41.59 28.22 -15.43
N TYR A 507 41.67 28.26 -14.08
CA TYR A 507 40.56 28.54 -13.19
C TYR A 507 40.52 30.01 -12.78
N LEU A 508 39.30 30.48 -12.54
CA LEU A 508 39.13 31.74 -11.79
C LEU A 508 39.44 31.46 -10.31
N LEU A 509 40.30 32.26 -9.74
CA LEU A 509 40.72 32.14 -8.35
C LEU A 509 40.03 33.18 -7.47
N ASP A 510 39.86 32.86 -6.18
CA ASP A 510 39.44 33.81 -5.17
C ASP A 510 40.64 34.63 -4.65
N LYS A 511 40.40 35.51 -3.69
CA LYS A 511 41.46 36.36 -3.07
C LYS A 511 42.56 35.55 -2.38
N ASP A 512 42.27 34.33 -1.95
CA ASP A 512 43.17 33.43 -1.25
C ASP A 512 43.87 32.45 -2.22
N GLY A 513 43.64 32.61 -3.55
CA GLY A 513 44.23 31.80 -4.60
C GLY A 513 43.55 30.46 -4.83
N ASN A 514 42.44 30.20 -4.20
CA ASN A 514 41.68 28.93 -4.38
C ASN A 514 40.74 29.00 -5.58
N PRO A 515 40.45 27.89 -6.25
CA PRO A 515 39.53 27.85 -7.39
C PRO A 515 38.11 28.22 -6.97
N ARG A 516 37.51 29.16 -7.68
CA ARG A 516 36.13 29.59 -7.47
C ARG A 516 35.14 28.56 -8.00
N THR A 517 34.15 28.28 -7.17
CA THR A 517 33.04 27.40 -7.58
C THR A 517 31.98 28.18 -8.40
N ASN A 518 31.32 27.51 -9.37
CA ASN A 518 30.23 28.10 -10.13
C ASN A 518 29.00 28.36 -9.27
N VAL A 519 28.64 27.41 -8.42
CA VAL A 519 27.60 27.53 -7.39
C VAL A 519 28.31 27.77 -6.05
N PRO A 520 27.88 28.73 -5.21
CA PRO A 520 28.48 28.94 -3.91
C PRO A 520 28.55 27.67 -3.10
N ALA A 521 29.69 27.37 -2.50
CA ALA A 521 29.89 26.21 -1.66
C ALA A 521 29.04 26.30 -0.38
N PHE A 522 28.57 25.16 0.09
CA PHE A 522 27.89 25.07 1.38
C PHE A 522 28.92 24.97 2.50
N ASP A 523 28.83 25.89 3.45
CA ASP A 523 29.67 25.86 4.64
C ASP A 523 29.08 24.92 5.70
N LEU A 524 29.80 23.87 6.04
CA LEU A 524 29.37 22.87 7.04
C LEU A 524 29.36 23.45 8.48
N ASN A 525 30.08 24.52 8.74
CA ASN A 525 30.09 25.20 10.04
C ASN A 525 28.91 26.18 10.21
N SER A 526 28.20 26.46 9.11
CA SER A 526 27.00 27.29 9.18
C SER A 526 25.85 26.54 9.85
N THR A 527 25.24 27.15 10.85
CA THR A 527 24.03 26.68 11.51
C THR A 527 22.77 27.13 10.79
N VAL A 528 22.89 28.11 9.89
CA VAL A 528 21.79 28.63 9.08
C VAL A 528 21.87 27.94 7.72
N GLY A 529 20.76 27.35 7.27
CA GLY A 529 20.66 26.79 5.93
C GLY A 529 20.99 27.83 4.86
N ASN A 530 21.30 27.36 3.65
CA ASN A 530 21.62 28.26 2.55
C ASN A 530 20.51 29.30 2.37
N GLN A 531 20.91 30.56 2.47
CA GLN A 531 20.04 31.69 2.25
C GLN A 531 19.68 31.80 0.75
N TYR A 532 18.95 32.83 0.40
CA TYR A 532 18.63 33.13 -0.99
C TYR A 532 19.92 33.17 -1.84
N GLN A 533 19.90 32.49 -2.99
CA GLN A 533 21.03 32.44 -3.93
C GLN A 533 20.65 33.14 -5.25
N ASP A 534 21.55 33.97 -5.75
CA ASP A 534 21.38 34.65 -7.05
C ASP A 534 21.71 33.67 -8.18
N VAL A 535 20.73 32.90 -8.58
CA VAL A 535 20.85 31.85 -9.61
C VAL A 535 21.04 32.39 -11.03
N THR A 536 20.98 33.71 -11.24
CA THR A 536 21.24 34.35 -12.53
C THR A 536 22.71 34.43 -12.87
N LYS A 537 23.58 34.35 -11.84
CA LYS A 537 25.04 34.41 -11.96
C LYS A 537 25.68 33.07 -12.32
N TYR A 538 24.93 31.98 -12.32
CA TYR A 538 25.46 30.65 -12.57
C TYR A 538 25.57 30.37 -14.08
N ILE A 539 26.61 29.66 -14.45
CA ILE A 539 26.79 29.13 -15.80
C ILE A 539 26.11 27.78 -15.87
N TYR A 540 25.07 27.68 -16.68
CA TYR A 540 24.26 26.47 -16.82
C TYR A 540 24.67 25.65 -18.04
N GLU A 541 24.70 24.34 -17.88
CA GLU A 541 24.80 23.36 -18.97
C GLU A 541 23.44 22.70 -19.20
N SER A 542 23.03 22.62 -20.45
CA SER A 542 21.84 21.87 -20.83
C SER A 542 22.15 20.37 -20.83
N LYS A 543 21.30 19.56 -20.20
CA LYS A 543 21.35 18.12 -20.28
C LYS A 543 20.26 17.65 -21.27
N ALA A 544 20.62 16.78 -22.18
CA ALA A 544 19.65 16.27 -23.14
C ALA A 544 18.52 15.49 -22.41
N VAL A 545 17.29 15.99 -22.52
CA VAL A 545 16.08 15.26 -22.16
C VAL A 545 15.42 14.79 -23.44
N ARG A 546 15.41 13.48 -23.64
CA ARG A 546 14.93 12.88 -24.86
C ARG A 546 13.49 12.42 -24.68
N PRO A 547 12.56 12.80 -25.57
CA PRO A 547 11.23 12.19 -25.56
C PRO A 547 11.33 10.67 -25.65
N SER A 548 10.51 10.00 -24.90
CA SER A 548 10.44 8.54 -24.88
C SER A 548 9.00 8.05 -24.77
N ASP A 549 8.74 6.93 -25.43
CA ASP A 549 7.47 6.22 -25.35
C ASP A 549 7.73 4.78 -24.91
N GLN A 550 6.92 4.30 -23.98
CA GLN A 550 6.94 2.92 -23.52
C GLN A 550 5.56 2.32 -23.75
N TYR A 551 5.51 1.18 -24.42
CA TYR A 551 4.28 0.46 -24.71
C TYR A 551 4.35 -0.93 -24.09
N THR A 552 3.28 -1.29 -23.40
CA THR A 552 3.09 -2.65 -22.87
C THR A 552 1.77 -3.18 -23.37
N ASN A 553 1.75 -4.39 -23.90
CA ASN A 553 0.54 -5.14 -24.24
C ASN A 553 0.58 -6.47 -23.52
N GLY A 554 -0.50 -6.86 -22.88
CA GLY A 554 -0.57 -8.11 -22.14
C GLY A 554 -1.87 -8.84 -22.36
N ILE A 555 -1.77 -10.15 -22.60
CA ILE A 555 -2.91 -11.06 -22.59
C ILE A 555 -2.74 -11.99 -21.39
N TYR A 556 -3.78 -12.17 -20.62
CA TYR A 556 -3.74 -13.02 -19.42
C TYR A 556 -4.98 -13.87 -19.28
N LEU A 557 -4.77 -15.08 -18.78
CA LEU A 557 -5.80 -16.06 -18.46
C LEU A 557 -5.59 -16.52 -17.02
N GLN A 558 -6.68 -16.67 -16.29
CA GLN A 558 -6.67 -17.23 -14.96
C GLN A 558 -7.90 -18.08 -14.73
N GLU A 559 -7.74 -19.19 -14.03
CA GLU A 559 -8.80 -20.04 -13.54
C GLU A 559 -8.65 -20.25 -12.04
N GLN A 560 -9.75 -20.08 -11.30
CA GLN A 560 -9.90 -20.48 -9.92
C GLN A 560 -10.90 -21.65 -9.87
N LEU A 561 -10.39 -22.81 -9.50
CA LEU A 561 -11.15 -24.03 -9.30
C LEU A 561 -11.46 -24.18 -7.82
N SER A 562 -12.69 -24.43 -7.46
CA SER A 562 -13.08 -24.73 -6.08
C SER A 562 -13.83 -26.07 -6.02
N TRP A 563 -13.31 -26.99 -5.22
CA TRP A 563 -13.89 -28.29 -4.96
C TRP A 563 -13.84 -28.61 -3.48
N GLN A 564 -14.99 -28.66 -2.85
CA GLN A 564 -15.09 -28.85 -1.39
C GLN A 564 -14.24 -27.84 -0.61
N ARG A 565 -13.16 -28.30 0.05
CA ARG A 565 -12.22 -27.50 0.82
C ARG A 565 -10.98 -27.10 0.05
N LEU A 566 -10.85 -27.58 -1.19
CA LEU A 566 -9.69 -27.33 -2.03
C LEU A 566 -9.99 -26.24 -3.04
N GLN A 567 -9.07 -25.29 -3.19
CA GLN A 567 -9.10 -24.30 -4.26
C GLN A 567 -7.75 -24.30 -4.96
N LEU A 568 -7.79 -24.33 -6.29
CA LEU A 568 -6.61 -24.26 -7.16
C LEU A 568 -6.72 -23.01 -8.03
N LEU A 569 -5.69 -22.19 -8.04
CA LEU A 569 -5.57 -21.04 -8.91
C LEU A 569 -4.46 -21.31 -9.91
N LEU A 570 -4.80 -21.26 -11.19
CA LEU A 570 -3.90 -21.32 -12.33
C LEU A 570 -3.96 -20.00 -13.07
N GLY A 571 -2.82 -19.42 -13.41
CA GLY A 571 -2.78 -18.16 -14.15
C GLY A 571 -1.54 -18.10 -15.05
N ALA A 572 -1.68 -17.43 -16.17
CA ALA A 572 -0.59 -17.15 -17.09
C ALA A 572 -0.81 -15.81 -17.79
N ARG A 573 0.28 -15.14 -18.10
CA ARG A 573 0.30 -13.89 -18.88
C ARG A 573 1.45 -13.93 -19.86
N ILE A 574 1.17 -13.46 -21.07
CA ILE A 574 2.18 -13.11 -22.07
C ILE A 574 2.17 -11.60 -22.19
N GLU A 575 3.34 -10.99 -22.15
CA GLU A 575 3.50 -9.54 -22.24
C GLU A 575 4.56 -9.18 -23.28
N TRP A 576 4.28 -8.17 -24.05
CA TRP A 576 5.19 -7.52 -24.98
C TRP A 576 5.44 -6.09 -24.51
N PHE A 577 6.70 -5.76 -24.35
CA PHE A 577 7.18 -4.47 -23.90
C PHE A 577 8.03 -3.84 -24.98
N THR A 578 7.76 -2.57 -25.32
CA THR A 578 8.50 -1.82 -26.33
C THR A 578 8.88 -0.46 -25.77
N ASP A 579 10.16 -0.16 -25.77
CA ASP A 579 10.70 1.16 -25.51
C ASP A 579 11.06 1.87 -26.81
N VAL A 580 10.72 3.15 -26.93
CA VAL A 580 11.09 4.01 -28.02
C VAL A 580 11.79 5.23 -27.46
N VAL A 581 13.05 5.44 -27.80
CA VAL A 581 13.84 6.60 -27.39
C VAL A 581 14.26 7.37 -28.62
N GLN A 582 14.13 8.70 -28.60
CA GLN A 582 14.56 9.58 -29.65
C GLN A 582 15.92 10.18 -29.30
N ASP A 583 16.89 10.14 -30.23
CA ASP A 583 18.20 10.78 -30.06
C ASP A 583 18.13 12.29 -30.31
N ALA A 584 19.28 12.99 -30.18
CA ALA A 584 19.39 14.42 -30.40
C ALA A 584 19.13 14.86 -31.86
N LYS A 585 19.24 13.92 -32.80
CA LYS A 585 18.96 14.16 -34.26
C LYS A 585 17.53 13.80 -34.64
N GLY A 586 16.70 13.36 -33.67
CA GLY A 586 15.33 12.94 -33.92
C GLY A 586 15.18 11.47 -34.37
N VAL A 587 16.27 10.70 -34.43
CA VAL A 587 16.25 9.28 -34.80
C VAL A 587 15.65 8.48 -33.65
N LYS A 588 14.66 7.63 -33.94
CA LYS A 588 13.97 6.78 -32.98
C LYS A 588 14.58 5.38 -32.97
N THR A 589 15.10 4.99 -31.81
CA THR A 589 15.52 3.62 -31.54
C THR A 589 14.43 2.89 -30.80
N ARG A 590 14.10 1.66 -31.23
CA ARG A 590 13.12 0.79 -30.60
C ARG A 590 13.79 -0.45 -30.03
N THR A 591 13.45 -0.80 -28.80
CA THR A 591 13.85 -2.05 -28.17
C THR A 591 12.61 -2.85 -27.79
N HIS A 592 12.62 -4.16 -28.03
CA HIS A 592 11.51 -5.05 -27.73
C HIS A 592 11.95 -6.10 -26.73
N GLN A 593 11.10 -6.33 -25.75
CA GLN A 593 11.26 -7.41 -24.78
C GLN A 593 9.91 -8.11 -24.61
N HIS A 594 9.92 -9.38 -24.27
CA HIS A 594 8.70 -10.13 -23.98
C HIS A 594 8.92 -11.03 -22.77
N ALA A 595 7.82 -11.41 -22.12
CA ALA A 595 7.89 -12.31 -20.98
C ALA A 595 6.63 -13.17 -20.87
N PHE A 596 6.83 -14.39 -20.38
CA PHE A 596 5.77 -15.30 -19.96
C PHE A 596 5.83 -15.45 -18.43
N THR A 597 4.72 -15.12 -17.78
CA THR A 597 4.62 -15.07 -16.31
C THR A 597 3.52 -15.99 -15.81
N PRO A 598 3.83 -17.25 -15.49
CA PRO A 598 2.90 -18.21 -14.90
C PRO A 598 2.74 -17.97 -13.39
N ARG A 599 1.57 -18.38 -12.86
CA ARG A 599 1.31 -18.47 -11.43
C ARG A 599 0.47 -19.70 -11.11
N VAL A 600 0.80 -20.35 -9.99
CA VAL A 600 0.04 -21.48 -9.46
C VAL A 600 -0.16 -21.25 -7.98
N GLY A 601 -1.37 -21.43 -7.50
CA GLY A 601 -1.72 -21.29 -6.10
C GLY A 601 -2.67 -22.37 -5.64
N LEU A 602 -2.45 -22.91 -4.46
CA LEU A 602 -3.29 -23.92 -3.82
C LEU A 602 -3.77 -23.38 -2.47
N VAL A 603 -5.05 -23.52 -2.18
CA VAL A 603 -5.65 -23.22 -0.88
C VAL A 603 -6.41 -24.43 -0.38
N TYR A 604 -6.20 -24.81 0.87
CA TYR A 604 -6.91 -25.88 1.52
C TYR A 604 -7.50 -25.42 2.86
N GLY A 605 -8.83 -25.59 3.00
CA GLY A 605 -9.57 -25.28 4.21
C GLY A 605 -9.36 -26.35 5.29
N ILE A 606 -8.49 -26.09 6.28
CA ILE A 606 -8.28 -27.01 7.41
C ILE A 606 -9.50 -26.98 8.32
N THR A 607 -9.99 -25.80 8.63
CA THR A 607 -11.22 -25.58 9.42
C THR A 607 -12.14 -24.60 8.69
N PRO A 608 -13.39 -24.41 9.11
CA PRO A 608 -14.28 -23.41 8.52
C PRO A 608 -13.74 -21.97 8.62
N SER A 609 -12.81 -21.72 9.56
CA SER A 609 -12.21 -20.40 9.81
C SER A 609 -10.77 -20.26 9.35
N THR A 610 -10.08 -21.35 8.98
CA THR A 610 -8.63 -21.33 8.71
C THR A 610 -8.28 -22.10 7.45
N ASN A 611 -7.59 -21.43 6.54
CA ASN A 611 -7.03 -21.98 5.32
C ASN A 611 -5.51 -21.99 5.39
N VAL A 612 -4.89 -22.99 4.79
CA VAL A 612 -3.46 -22.98 4.43
C VAL A 612 -3.34 -22.81 2.93
N TYR A 613 -2.25 -22.23 2.49
CA TYR A 613 -2.01 -22.03 1.06
C TYR A 613 -0.52 -22.21 0.70
N ALA A 614 -0.31 -22.59 -0.55
CA ALA A 614 1.00 -22.56 -1.17
C ALA A 614 0.89 -21.84 -2.53
N THR A 615 1.91 -21.08 -2.90
CA THR A 615 1.94 -20.41 -4.19
C THR A 615 3.33 -20.39 -4.80
N TRP A 616 3.36 -20.45 -6.13
CA TRP A 616 4.51 -20.22 -6.96
C TRP A 616 4.17 -19.21 -8.05
N ILE A 617 4.99 -18.17 -8.18
CA ILE A 617 4.76 -17.06 -9.11
C ILE A 617 6.08 -16.68 -9.76
N ARG A 618 6.08 -16.50 -11.08
CA ARG A 618 7.12 -15.79 -11.82
C ARG A 618 6.72 -14.38 -12.15
N GLY A 619 7.68 -13.48 -12.15
CA GLY A 619 7.53 -12.11 -12.58
C GLY A 619 8.74 -11.65 -13.37
N PHE A 620 8.63 -10.47 -13.96
CA PHE A 620 9.72 -9.88 -14.72
C PHE A 620 9.72 -8.36 -14.60
N GLU A 621 10.87 -7.77 -14.89
CA GLU A 621 11.04 -6.32 -15.06
C GLU A 621 11.92 -6.09 -16.31
N PRO A 622 11.50 -5.23 -17.26
CA PRO A 622 12.29 -4.95 -18.44
C PRO A 622 13.64 -4.33 -18.09
N GLN A 623 14.68 -4.66 -18.82
CA GLN A 623 15.98 -3.98 -18.72
C GLN A 623 15.88 -2.54 -19.20
N ALA A 624 16.70 -1.67 -18.62
CA ALA A 624 16.67 -0.25 -18.96
C ALA A 624 17.00 -0.02 -20.44
N VAL A 625 16.21 0.81 -21.12
CA VAL A 625 16.40 1.14 -22.53
C VAL A 625 17.78 1.75 -22.81
N SER A 626 18.33 2.53 -21.88
CA SER A 626 19.67 3.12 -22.01
C SER A 626 20.79 2.09 -22.14
N VAL A 627 20.61 0.91 -21.54
CA VAL A 627 21.55 -0.20 -21.64
C VAL A 627 21.26 -1.04 -22.88
N GLN A 628 19.97 -1.29 -23.15
CA GLN A 628 19.54 -2.07 -24.31
C GLN A 628 19.90 -1.41 -25.66
N SER A 629 19.93 -0.08 -25.72
CA SER A 629 20.24 0.69 -26.92
C SER A 629 21.69 1.11 -27.05
N ASP A 630 22.54 0.83 -26.07
CA ASP A 630 23.98 1.12 -26.11
C ASP A 630 24.73 -0.04 -26.79
N PRO A 631 25.31 0.15 -27.99
CA PRO A 631 26.07 -0.91 -28.66
C PRO A 631 27.28 -1.41 -27.87
N THR A 632 27.81 -0.58 -26.96
CA THR A 632 29.00 -0.90 -26.16
C THR A 632 28.63 -1.69 -24.92
N SER A 633 27.35 -1.78 -24.57
CA SER A 633 26.86 -2.51 -23.38
C SER A 633 26.97 -4.03 -23.54
N GLY A 634 26.98 -4.54 -24.76
CA GLY A 634 26.98 -5.97 -25.06
C GLY A 634 25.57 -6.62 -25.10
N GLY A 635 24.50 -5.81 -25.05
CA GLY A 635 23.12 -6.27 -25.23
C GLY A 635 22.80 -6.70 -26.66
N PRO A 636 21.54 -7.09 -26.92
CA PRO A 636 20.39 -7.01 -26.01
C PRO A 636 20.42 -8.05 -24.89
N PHE A 637 19.83 -7.70 -23.74
CA PHE A 637 19.74 -8.56 -22.55
C PHE A 637 18.30 -8.99 -22.28
N ASP A 638 18.13 -10.20 -21.77
CA ASP A 638 16.86 -10.69 -21.27
C ASP A 638 16.36 -9.83 -20.08
N PRO A 639 15.03 -9.73 -19.89
CA PRO A 639 14.47 -9.07 -18.73
C PRO A 639 14.99 -9.62 -17.41
N VAL A 640 15.01 -8.79 -16.39
CA VAL A 640 15.18 -9.23 -14.99
C VAL A 640 14.01 -10.15 -14.65
N GLN A 641 14.31 -11.33 -14.11
CA GLN A 641 13.32 -12.33 -13.73
C GLN A 641 13.20 -12.42 -12.21
N SER A 642 11.99 -12.59 -11.72
CA SER A 642 11.72 -12.86 -10.31
C SER A 642 10.92 -14.15 -10.13
N GLU A 643 11.14 -14.84 -9.03
CA GLU A 643 10.47 -16.09 -8.68
C GLU A 643 10.14 -16.11 -7.19
N LEU A 644 8.87 -16.33 -6.85
CA LEU A 644 8.38 -16.45 -5.49
C LEU A 644 7.86 -17.86 -5.22
N TRP A 645 8.30 -18.42 -4.09
CA TRP A 645 7.68 -19.53 -3.40
C TRP A 645 7.15 -19.03 -2.07
N GLU A 646 5.88 -19.28 -1.79
CA GLU A 646 5.26 -18.86 -0.53
C GLU A 646 4.35 -19.94 0.02
N LEU A 647 4.44 -20.18 1.32
CA LEU A 647 3.56 -21.03 2.11
C LEU A 647 2.96 -20.21 3.22
N GLY A 648 1.67 -20.35 3.50
CA GLY A 648 1.07 -19.59 4.57
C GLY A 648 -0.23 -20.15 5.11
N ALA A 649 -0.72 -19.50 6.14
CA ALA A 649 -2.00 -19.75 6.76
C ALA A 649 -2.78 -18.44 6.91
N LYS A 650 -4.08 -18.49 6.68
CA LYS A 650 -5.00 -17.36 6.83
C LYS A 650 -6.25 -17.81 7.58
N GLY A 651 -6.71 -16.97 8.48
CA GLY A 651 -7.90 -17.29 9.23
C GLY A 651 -8.72 -16.08 9.66
N ASP A 652 -10.01 -16.33 9.83
CA ASP A 652 -10.99 -15.39 10.38
C ASP A 652 -11.48 -15.94 11.71
N TYR A 653 -11.21 -15.22 12.79
CA TYR A 653 -11.45 -15.63 14.18
C TYR A 653 -12.44 -14.68 14.87
N LEU A 654 -12.91 -15.07 16.06
CA LEU A 654 -13.83 -14.26 16.88
C LEU A 654 -15.12 -13.87 16.12
N ASN A 655 -15.77 -14.85 15.49
CA ASN A 655 -16.94 -14.62 14.62
C ASN A 655 -16.63 -13.67 13.46
N SER A 656 -15.51 -13.89 12.80
CA SER A 656 -15.02 -13.10 11.67
C SER A 656 -14.71 -11.63 12.01
N ARG A 657 -14.49 -11.28 13.27
CA ARG A 657 -14.08 -9.94 13.68
C ARG A 657 -12.59 -9.71 13.58
N LEU A 658 -11.79 -10.76 13.67
CA LEU A 658 -10.33 -10.73 13.64
C LEU A 658 -9.82 -11.58 12.50
N THR A 659 -8.90 -11.06 11.70
CA THR A 659 -8.21 -11.79 10.63
C THR A 659 -6.74 -11.92 11.00
N ALA A 660 -6.16 -13.09 10.80
CA ALA A 660 -4.71 -13.31 10.92
C ALA A 660 -4.17 -13.96 9.65
N THR A 661 -2.97 -13.53 9.24
CA THR A 661 -2.23 -14.09 8.10
C THR A 661 -0.79 -14.35 8.54
N LEU A 662 -0.31 -15.57 8.34
CA LEU A 662 1.09 -15.97 8.50
C LEU A 662 1.60 -16.38 7.12
N SER A 663 2.79 -15.92 6.72
CA SER A 663 3.44 -16.35 5.48
C SER A 663 4.93 -16.60 5.67
N LEU A 664 5.42 -17.62 5.00
CA LEU A 664 6.82 -17.99 4.82
C LEU A 664 7.13 -17.82 3.35
N PHE A 665 8.16 -17.07 2.99
CA PHE A 665 8.46 -16.81 1.60
C PHE A 665 9.94 -16.96 1.25
N SER A 666 10.18 -17.27 -0.02
CA SER A 666 11.48 -17.22 -0.69
C SER A 666 11.29 -16.54 -2.04
N LEU A 667 11.88 -15.36 -2.17
CA LEU A 667 11.79 -14.52 -3.37
C LEU A 667 13.19 -14.31 -3.94
N ARG A 668 13.38 -14.73 -5.20
CA ARG A 668 14.64 -14.65 -5.92
C ARG A 668 14.49 -13.74 -7.14
N GLN A 669 15.51 -12.91 -7.38
CA GLN A 669 15.63 -12.10 -8.59
C GLN A 669 16.93 -12.49 -9.32
N ARG A 670 16.87 -12.57 -10.65
CA ARG A 670 17.99 -12.94 -11.52
C ARG A 670 18.12 -11.99 -12.70
N ASN A 671 19.24 -12.06 -13.42
CA ASN A 671 19.56 -11.24 -14.59
C ASN A 671 19.72 -9.74 -14.26
N THR A 672 20.12 -9.42 -13.03
CA THR A 672 20.55 -8.06 -12.70
C THR A 672 21.88 -7.78 -13.40
N LEU A 673 21.92 -6.64 -14.11
CA LEU A 673 23.11 -6.27 -14.87
C LEU A 673 24.20 -5.70 -13.97
N TYR A 674 25.40 -6.19 -14.14
CA TYR A 674 26.64 -5.68 -13.54
C TYR A 674 27.62 -5.26 -14.63
N ASN A 675 28.44 -4.24 -14.36
CA ASN A 675 29.55 -3.89 -15.23
C ASN A 675 30.53 -5.05 -15.25
N ALA A 676 30.98 -5.43 -16.45
CA ALA A 676 31.89 -6.57 -16.63
C ALA A 676 33.32 -6.33 -16.11
N GLY A 677 33.69 -5.07 -15.82
CA GLY A 677 35.04 -4.74 -15.33
C GLY A 677 36.16 -4.94 -16.35
N ILE A 678 35.82 -5.06 -17.65
CA ILE A 678 36.79 -5.32 -18.69
C ILE A 678 37.55 -4.05 -19.04
N THR A 679 38.89 -4.10 -18.96
CA THR A 679 39.76 -2.99 -19.37
C THR A 679 39.54 -2.65 -20.84
N GLY A 680 39.26 -1.39 -21.15
CA GLY A 680 38.95 -0.92 -22.50
C GLY A 680 37.46 -0.99 -22.90
N GLU A 681 36.61 -1.67 -22.11
CA GLU A 681 35.14 -1.77 -22.32
C GLU A 681 34.35 -1.24 -21.10
N PRO A 682 34.42 0.05 -20.79
CA PRO A 682 33.86 0.59 -19.54
C PRO A 682 32.33 0.47 -19.40
N ASN A 683 31.62 0.28 -20.51
CA ASN A 683 30.16 0.16 -20.53
C ASN A 683 29.67 -1.29 -20.63
N ARG A 684 30.58 -2.27 -20.76
CA ARG A 684 30.20 -3.67 -20.93
C ARG A 684 29.46 -4.19 -19.69
N MET A 685 28.27 -4.74 -19.92
CA MET A 685 27.41 -5.30 -18.88
C MET A 685 27.29 -6.82 -19.01
N VAL A 686 27.05 -7.48 -17.90
CA VAL A 686 26.78 -8.94 -17.80
C VAL A 686 25.58 -9.20 -16.90
N PRO A 687 24.64 -10.10 -17.28
CA PRO A 687 23.42 -10.38 -16.55
C PRO A 687 23.59 -11.48 -15.49
N ILE A 688 24.58 -11.34 -14.60
CA ILE A 688 24.98 -12.37 -13.62
C ILE A 688 24.42 -12.12 -12.21
N GLY A 689 23.85 -10.94 -11.95
CA GLY A 689 23.37 -10.61 -10.62
C GLY A 689 22.21 -11.50 -10.18
N GLU A 690 22.32 -12.03 -8.95
CA GLU A 690 21.22 -12.73 -8.28
C GLU A 690 21.04 -12.17 -6.87
N GLU A 691 19.80 -11.99 -6.49
CA GLU A 691 19.38 -11.49 -5.18
C GLU A 691 18.34 -12.41 -4.61
N LEU A 692 18.42 -12.68 -3.31
CA LEU A 692 17.54 -13.60 -2.62
C LEU A 692 17.01 -12.98 -1.34
N SER A 693 15.68 -13.02 -1.18
CA SER A 693 14.99 -12.58 0.04
C SER A 693 14.17 -13.73 0.61
N ARG A 694 14.32 -14.01 1.89
CA ARG A 694 13.60 -15.06 2.63
C ARG A 694 13.09 -14.50 3.94
N GLY A 695 11.92 -14.94 4.35
CA GLY A 695 11.38 -14.41 5.59
C GLY A 695 10.09 -15.03 6.07
N VAL A 696 9.67 -14.52 7.22
CA VAL A 696 8.41 -14.83 7.90
C VAL A 696 7.66 -13.54 8.13
N GLU A 697 6.38 -13.54 7.85
CA GLU A 697 5.50 -12.39 8.03
C GLU A 697 4.24 -12.78 8.78
N LEU A 698 3.81 -11.94 9.71
CA LEU A 698 2.56 -12.09 10.46
C LEU A 698 1.80 -10.76 10.41
N ASP A 699 0.55 -10.81 9.99
CA ASP A 699 -0.39 -9.69 10.05
C ASP A 699 -1.64 -10.11 10.80
N VAL A 700 -2.06 -9.33 11.81
CA VAL A 700 -3.27 -9.55 12.61
C VAL A 700 -4.06 -8.25 12.62
N THR A 701 -5.33 -8.29 12.24
CA THR A 701 -6.14 -7.08 12.16
C THR A 701 -7.62 -7.33 12.43
N GLY A 702 -8.28 -6.40 13.10
CA GLY A 702 -9.71 -6.46 13.37
C GLY A 702 -10.10 -5.98 14.76
N LYS A 703 -11.11 -6.63 15.34
CA LYS A 703 -11.63 -6.32 16.67
C LYS A 703 -11.52 -7.55 17.58
N ILE A 704 -10.86 -7.40 18.70
CA ILE A 704 -10.85 -8.40 19.79
C ILE A 704 -12.23 -8.42 20.46
N LEU A 705 -12.71 -7.23 20.82
CA LEU A 705 -14.06 -6.97 21.32
C LEU A 705 -14.73 -5.90 20.43
N PRO A 706 -16.05 -5.72 20.48
CA PRO A 706 -16.72 -4.69 19.68
C PRO A 706 -16.14 -3.29 19.84
N TYR A 707 -15.61 -2.99 21.00
CA TYR A 707 -15.02 -1.70 21.40
C TYR A 707 -13.48 -1.70 21.46
N TRP A 708 -12.84 -2.82 21.12
CA TRP A 708 -11.39 -2.96 21.14
C TRP A 708 -10.85 -3.45 19.79
N SER A 709 -10.25 -2.53 19.04
CA SER A 709 -9.63 -2.76 17.75
C SER A 709 -8.12 -2.96 17.86
N VAL A 710 -7.57 -3.81 16.99
CA VAL A 710 -6.14 -4.08 16.93
C VAL A 710 -5.66 -4.22 15.49
N MET A 711 -4.45 -3.73 15.24
CA MET A 711 -3.63 -4.00 14.07
C MET A 711 -2.23 -4.33 14.56
N ALA A 712 -1.73 -5.50 14.21
CA ALA A 712 -0.37 -5.92 14.55
C ALA A 712 0.30 -6.54 13.33
N SER A 713 1.56 -6.21 13.11
CA SER A 713 2.37 -6.77 12.04
C SER A 713 3.77 -7.08 12.54
N TYR A 714 4.36 -8.15 12.03
CA TYR A 714 5.74 -8.52 12.28
C TYR A 714 6.35 -9.11 11.02
N SER A 715 7.59 -8.77 10.73
CA SER A 715 8.37 -9.44 9.71
C SER A 715 9.80 -9.71 10.16
N TYR A 716 10.27 -10.90 9.82
CA TYR A 716 11.67 -11.26 9.79
C TYR A 716 12.07 -11.46 8.33
N ASN A 717 13.07 -10.72 7.85
CA ASN A 717 13.47 -10.74 6.45
C ASN A 717 15.00 -10.71 6.30
N VAL A 718 15.54 -11.71 5.61
CA VAL A 718 16.93 -11.76 5.19
C VAL A 718 16.96 -11.60 3.67
N ALA A 719 17.42 -10.45 3.20
CA ALA A 719 17.52 -10.11 1.79
C ALA A 719 18.97 -9.78 1.45
N GLU A 720 19.58 -10.55 0.55
CA GLU A 720 21.02 -10.52 0.27
C GLU A 720 21.29 -10.63 -1.23
N ILE A 721 22.44 -10.10 -1.64
CA ILE A 721 23.00 -10.27 -2.98
C ILE A 721 23.77 -11.60 -2.98
N THR A 722 23.27 -12.60 -3.71
CA THR A 722 23.83 -13.95 -3.74
C THR A 722 24.79 -14.20 -4.91
N LYS A 723 24.70 -13.35 -5.98
CA LYS A 723 25.65 -13.34 -7.08
C LYS A 723 25.92 -11.92 -7.54
N ALA A 724 27.17 -11.60 -7.74
CA ALA A 724 27.64 -10.30 -8.21
C ALA A 724 28.86 -10.51 -9.13
N ALA A 725 29.30 -9.48 -9.86
CA ALA A 725 30.50 -9.52 -10.67
C ALA A 725 31.74 -9.79 -9.83
N GLU A 726 32.69 -10.50 -10.39
CA GLU A 726 33.99 -10.78 -9.75
C GLU A 726 34.68 -9.45 -9.38
N GLY A 727 35.30 -9.43 -8.20
CA GLY A 727 35.92 -8.20 -7.67
C GLY A 727 34.98 -7.16 -7.08
N THR A 728 33.65 -7.32 -7.20
CA THR A 728 32.68 -6.47 -6.49
C THR A 728 32.60 -6.88 -5.03
N LYS A 729 32.46 -5.88 -4.18
CA LYS A 729 32.33 -6.10 -2.74
C LYS A 729 30.86 -6.28 -2.31
N ASP A 730 29.95 -6.52 -3.22
CA ASP A 730 28.49 -6.55 -2.97
C ASP A 730 27.98 -7.92 -2.54
N LEU A 731 28.76 -8.98 -2.75
CA LEU A 731 28.36 -10.35 -2.41
C LEU A 731 28.08 -10.50 -0.90
N ASN A 732 26.99 -11.15 -0.56
CA ASN A 732 26.53 -11.41 0.80
C ASN A 732 26.19 -10.13 1.61
N LEU A 733 26.03 -9.00 0.95
CA LEU A 733 25.54 -7.80 1.61
C LEU A 733 24.01 -7.81 1.70
N GLN A 734 23.53 -7.37 2.86
CA GLN A 734 22.12 -7.13 3.05
C GLN A 734 21.62 -6.04 2.10
N ARG A 735 20.45 -6.25 1.52
CA ARG A 735 19.80 -5.27 0.64
C ARG A 735 19.56 -3.96 1.38
N PRO A 736 19.83 -2.80 0.74
CA PRO A 736 19.60 -1.49 1.33
C PRO A 736 18.16 -1.26 1.78
N GLY A 737 17.98 -0.52 2.87
CA GLY A 737 16.67 -0.14 3.38
C GLY A 737 15.83 -1.32 3.90
N THR A 738 16.45 -2.48 4.13
CA THR A 738 15.75 -3.69 4.57
C THR A 738 16.20 -4.07 5.99
N PRO A 739 15.37 -3.81 7.02
CA PRO A 739 15.64 -4.30 8.36
C PRO A 739 15.42 -5.81 8.43
N ARG A 740 16.20 -6.52 9.25
CA ARG A 740 15.97 -7.95 9.52
C ARG A 740 14.69 -8.16 10.31
N HIS A 741 14.39 -7.27 11.24
CA HIS A 741 13.16 -7.31 12.04
C HIS A 741 12.42 -5.99 11.90
N SER A 742 11.14 -6.05 11.61
CA SER A 742 10.21 -4.93 11.77
C SER A 742 8.93 -5.41 12.44
N ALA A 743 8.42 -4.59 13.34
CA ALA A 743 7.19 -4.86 14.09
C ALA A 743 6.39 -3.59 14.25
N ASN A 744 5.08 -3.72 14.18
CA ASN A 744 4.18 -2.62 14.49
C ASN A 744 2.93 -3.17 15.19
N VAL A 745 2.49 -2.47 16.22
CA VAL A 745 1.23 -2.74 16.90
C VAL A 745 0.51 -1.41 17.05
N TRP A 746 -0.75 -1.39 16.68
CA TRP A 746 -1.66 -0.30 16.99
C TRP A 746 -2.92 -0.87 17.60
N THR A 747 -3.36 -0.29 18.72
CA THR A 747 -4.59 -0.70 19.39
C THR A 747 -5.44 0.51 19.74
N LYS A 748 -6.75 0.36 19.66
CA LYS A 748 -7.73 1.38 20.05
C LYS A 748 -8.80 0.74 20.92
N PHE A 749 -8.97 1.29 22.09
CA PHE A 749 -10.02 0.91 23.04
C PHE A 749 -10.99 2.08 23.21
N VAL A 750 -12.29 1.83 23.13
CA VAL A 750 -13.34 2.82 23.35
C VAL A 750 -14.13 2.38 24.57
N ILE A 751 -14.27 3.25 25.55
CA ILE A 751 -15.02 2.94 26.79
C ILE A 751 -16.50 2.75 26.43
N PRO A 752 -17.06 1.55 26.65
CA PRO A 752 -18.39 1.22 26.14
C PRO A 752 -19.54 1.70 27.02
N GLN A 753 -19.30 2.05 28.29
CA GLN A 753 -20.32 2.38 29.28
C GLN A 753 -19.77 3.26 30.41
N GLY A 754 -20.65 4.02 31.10
CA GLY A 754 -20.31 4.81 32.29
C GLY A 754 -20.04 6.28 31.96
N ALA A 755 -19.51 7.03 32.95
CA ALA A 755 -19.29 8.48 32.84
C ALA A 755 -18.34 8.92 31.71
N LEU A 756 -17.49 8.02 31.26
CA LEU A 756 -16.53 8.25 30.17
C LEU A 756 -16.89 7.47 28.91
N GLU A 757 -18.16 7.09 28.73
CA GLU A 757 -18.63 6.41 27.54
C GLU A 757 -18.25 7.19 26.28
N GLY A 758 -17.75 6.46 25.25
CA GLY A 758 -17.31 7.04 23.99
C GLY A 758 -15.91 7.65 24.00
N LEU A 759 -15.26 7.77 25.17
CA LEU A 759 -13.84 8.12 25.24
C LEU A 759 -13.00 6.95 24.69
N GLY A 760 -12.17 7.25 23.71
CA GLY A 760 -11.28 6.28 23.05
C GLY A 760 -9.82 6.56 23.37
N LEU A 761 -9.06 5.50 23.56
CA LEU A 761 -7.61 5.53 23.77
C LEU A 761 -6.93 4.72 22.67
N GLY A 762 -6.00 5.33 21.97
CA GLY A 762 -5.14 4.69 20.97
C GLY A 762 -3.71 4.59 21.48
N PHE A 763 -3.05 3.47 21.21
CA PHE A 763 -1.64 3.28 21.51
C PHE A 763 -0.95 2.51 20.40
N GLY A 764 0.24 2.98 20.00
CA GLY A 764 1.05 2.41 18.97
C GLY A 764 2.50 2.17 19.39
N VAL A 765 3.06 1.05 18.94
CA VAL A 765 4.49 0.74 19.05
C VAL A 765 5.00 0.34 17.66
N HIS A 766 6.03 1.00 17.19
CA HIS A 766 6.68 0.67 15.93
C HIS A 766 8.17 0.49 16.13
N GLY A 767 8.71 -0.65 15.72
CA GLY A 767 10.13 -0.97 15.85
C GLY A 767 10.72 -1.54 14.57
N VAL A 768 11.94 -1.13 14.24
CA VAL A 768 12.75 -1.67 13.16
C VAL A 768 14.17 -1.91 13.64
N SER A 769 14.78 -3.00 13.17
CA SER A 769 16.19 -3.28 13.44
C SER A 769 17.13 -2.42 12.57
N GLU A 770 18.41 -2.53 12.82
CA GLU A 770 19.45 -1.93 11.99
C GLU A 770 19.28 -2.30 10.51
N ARG A 771 19.63 -1.37 9.60
CA ARG A 771 19.58 -1.52 8.16
C ARG A 771 20.65 -0.71 7.46
N LEU A 772 21.06 -1.18 6.29
CA LEU A 772 22.08 -0.52 5.49
C LEU A 772 21.45 0.53 4.55
N GLY A 773 22.20 1.58 4.26
CA GLY A 773 21.95 2.45 3.12
C GLY A 773 22.37 1.77 1.81
N GLN A 774 22.37 2.54 0.72
CA GLN A 774 22.70 2.00 -0.61
C GLN A 774 24.07 1.34 -0.63
N VAL A 775 24.13 0.14 -1.20
CA VAL A 775 25.32 -0.61 -1.51
C VAL A 775 25.79 -0.24 -2.93
N GLY A 776 27.06 -0.23 -3.19
CA GLY A 776 27.62 0.04 -4.53
C GLY A 776 28.91 0.86 -4.52
N ARG A 777 29.24 1.48 -3.36
CA ARG A 777 30.57 2.02 -3.07
C ARG A 777 30.85 1.72 -1.61
N ARG A 778 31.62 0.68 -1.33
CA ARG A 778 31.91 0.22 0.05
C ARG A 778 32.39 1.29 1.00
N ASP A 779 33.04 2.31 0.48
CA ASP A 779 33.63 3.38 1.29
C ASP A 779 32.56 4.35 1.83
N ASN A 780 31.29 4.21 1.39
CA ASN A 780 30.18 5.10 1.72
C ASN A 780 28.91 4.38 2.24
N VAL A 781 29.00 3.10 2.64
CA VAL A 781 27.85 2.39 3.22
C VAL A 781 27.56 2.94 4.61
N VAL A 782 26.34 3.43 4.81
CA VAL A 782 25.87 3.91 6.12
C VAL A 782 25.02 2.83 6.75
N SER A 783 25.28 2.51 8.01
CA SER A 783 24.38 1.71 8.82
C SER A 783 23.44 2.64 9.60
N TYR A 784 22.13 2.43 9.47
CA TYR A 784 21.11 3.15 10.22
C TYR A 784 20.69 2.32 11.41
N PRO A 785 20.94 2.79 12.66
CA PRO A 785 20.60 2.06 13.87
C PRO A 785 19.11 1.71 13.95
N GLY A 786 18.79 0.63 14.63
CA GLY A 786 17.43 0.28 14.97
C GLY A 786 16.78 1.30 15.91
N TYR A 787 15.45 1.39 15.85
CA TYR A 787 14.68 2.27 16.74
C TYR A 787 13.36 1.63 17.14
N ILE A 788 12.79 2.14 18.23
CA ILE A 788 11.43 1.88 18.67
C ILE A 788 10.76 3.23 18.91
N LEU A 789 9.56 3.42 18.35
CA LEU A 789 8.72 4.60 18.52
C LEU A 789 7.46 4.23 19.28
N LEU A 790 6.99 5.14 20.09
CA LEU A 790 5.70 5.06 20.77
C LEU A 790 4.80 6.18 20.26
N ASP A 791 3.58 5.82 19.89
CA ASP A 791 2.52 6.72 19.45
C ASP A 791 1.32 6.59 20.36
N ALA A 792 0.55 7.66 20.57
CA ALA A 792 -0.70 7.62 21.33
C ALA A 792 -1.76 8.49 20.65
N ALA A 793 -3.01 8.17 20.94
CA ALA A 793 -4.14 8.99 20.52
C ALA A 793 -5.26 8.99 21.55
N LEU A 794 -5.98 10.11 21.60
CA LEU A 794 -7.17 10.29 22.41
C LEU A 794 -8.32 10.65 21.50
N TYR A 795 -9.47 10.01 21.68
CA TYR A 795 -10.68 10.26 20.88
C TYR A 795 -11.83 10.58 21.79
N TYR A 796 -12.61 11.57 21.43
CA TYR A 796 -13.85 11.84 22.14
C TYR A 796 -14.93 12.29 21.16
N LYS A 797 -16.08 11.65 21.22
CA LYS A 797 -17.21 11.97 20.36
C LYS A 797 -18.24 12.76 21.15
N VAL A 798 -18.52 13.98 20.70
CA VAL A 798 -19.56 14.86 21.24
C VAL A 798 -20.61 15.07 20.15
N ARG A 799 -21.77 14.43 20.28
CA ARG A 799 -22.83 14.44 19.24
C ARG A 799 -22.23 14.02 17.88
N ASP A 800 -22.27 14.92 16.90
CA ASP A 800 -21.79 14.68 15.54
C ASP A 800 -20.34 15.10 15.31
N VAL A 801 -19.70 15.65 16.35
CA VAL A 801 -18.29 16.07 16.31
C VAL A 801 -17.42 15.01 16.97
N GLN A 802 -16.41 14.55 16.25
CA GLN A 802 -15.34 13.73 16.80
C GLN A 802 -14.09 14.57 16.98
N LEU A 803 -13.63 14.70 18.21
CA LEU A 803 -12.34 15.30 18.55
C LEU A 803 -11.29 14.17 18.63
N GLN A 804 -10.10 14.46 18.15
CA GLN A 804 -9.00 13.51 18.16
C GLN A 804 -7.69 14.24 18.38
N LEU A 805 -6.93 13.80 19.38
CA LEU A 805 -5.57 14.25 19.64
C LEU A 805 -4.61 13.08 19.34
N ASN A 806 -3.68 13.27 18.42
CA ASN A 806 -2.62 12.30 18.15
C ASN A 806 -1.28 12.86 18.63
N ALA A 807 -0.47 11.99 19.22
CA ALA A 807 0.90 12.26 19.64
C ALA A 807 1.80 11.16 19.05
N ASN A 808 2.65 11.52 18.11
CA ASN A 808 3.58 10.61 17.46
C ASN A 808 4.98 10.79 18.03
N ASN A 809 5.75 9.67 18.10
CA ASN A 809 7.09 9.64 18.68
C ASN A 809 7.13 10.29 20.09
N LEU A 810 6.29 9.78 21.01
CA LEU A 810 6.10 10.32 22.37
C LEU A 810 7.41 10.54 23.14
N LEU A 811 8.38 9.64 22.95
CA LEU A 811 9.67 9.69 23.62
C LEU A 811 10.68 10.62 22.96
N ASP A 812 10.30 11.33 21.91
CA ASP A 812 11.17 12.22 21.15
C ASP A 812 12.48 11.56 20.69
N LYS A 813 12.37 10.28 20.27
CA LYS A 813 13.51 9.50 19.82
C LYS A 813 14.09 10.11 18.55
N ARG A 814 15.38 10.42 18.55
CA ARG A 814 16.12 10.75 17.32
C ARG A 814 16.41 9.45 16.56
N TYR A 815 16.05 9.42 15.28
CA TYR A 815 16.25 8.25 14.45
C TYR A 815 16.35 8.64 12.96
N TYR A 816 16.83 7.72 12.16
CA TYR A 816 16.78 7.83 10.71
C TYR A 816 15.83 6.77 10.16
N VAL A 817 14.98 7.15 9.23
CA VAL A 817 14.06 6.22 8.56
C VAL A 817 14.86 5.26 7.68
N SER A 818 15.73 5.81 6.83
CA SER A 818 16.63 5.10 5.92
C SER A 818 17.54 6.13 5.23
N GLY A 819 18.19 5.74 4.14
CA GLY A 819 18.96 6.65 3.28
C GLY A 819 19.56 5.93 2.10
N TYR A 820 19.99 6.72 1.14
CA TYR A 820 20.74 6.17 0.00
C TYR A 820 22.23 5.99 0.34
N ASP A 821 22.81 7.03 0.93
CA ASP A 821 24.23 7.11 1.26
C ASP A 821 24.44 8.17 2.36
N ARG A 822 25.69 8.44 2.73
CA ARG A 822 26.04 9.47 3.74
C ARG A 822 25.52 10.87 3.37
N LEU A 823 25.36 11.16 2.11
CA LEU A 823 24.91 12.48 1.63
C LEU A 823 23.39 12.63 1.55
N ARG A 824 22.65 11.52 1.70
CA ARG A 824 21.18 11.46 1.57
C ARG A 824 20.60 10.53 2.62
N SER A 825 20.75 10.90 3.88
CA SER A 825 20.21 10.19 5.04
C SER A 825 18.91 10.85 5.48
N PHE A 826 17.83 10.11 5.61
CA PHE A 826 16.48 10.62 5.90
C PHE A 826 16.16 10.48 7.39
N PRO A 827 16.23 11.58 8.17
CA PRO A 827 15.89 11.55 9.58
C PRO A 827 14.39 11.36 9.79
N GLY A 828 14.02 10.69 10.88
CA GLY A 828 12.63 10.58 11.29
C GLY A 828 12.12 11.84 11.98
N SER A 829 10.80 12.02 11.95
CA SER A 829 10.15 13.16 12.61
C SER A 829 10.35 13.11 14.13
N PRO A 830 10.72 14.22 14.78
CA PRO A 830 10.69 14.31 16.23
C PRO A 830 9.25 14.21 16.75
N ARG A 831 9.08 14.26 18.08
CA ARG A 831 7.73 14.26 18.68
C ARG A 831 6.87 15.35 18.05
N ASN A 832 5.66 14.97 17.66
CA ASN A 832 4.69 15.88 17.08
C ASN A 832 3.29 15.57 17.57
N LEU A 833 2.48 16.62 17.65
CA LEU A 833 1.11 16.59 18.13
C LEU A 833 0.20 17.10 17.02
N SER A 834 -1.00 16.53 16.91
CA SER A 834 -2.07 17.07 16.07
C SER A 834 -3.42 16.93 16.73
N LEU A 835 -4.22 17.99 16.66
CA LEU A 835 -5.61 18.03 17.11
C LEU A 835 -6.52 18.13 15.90
N SER A 836 -7.46 17.20 15.78
CA SER A 836 -8.43 17.16 14.70
C SER A 836 -9.85 17.25 15.25
N ALA A 837 -10.71 17.99 14.56
CA ALA A 837 -12.14 18.01 14.78
C ALA A 837 -12.86 17.59 13.49
N THR A 838 -13.66 16.52 13.57
CA THR A 838 -14.43 16.00 12.42
C THR A 838 -15.91 16.11 12.71
N TYR A 839 -16.62 16.88 11.90
CA TYR A 839 -18.09 17.01 11.93
C TYR A 839 -18.70 16.11 10.87
N ARG A 840 -19.71 15.33 11.27
CA ARG A 840 -20.46 14.43 10.38
C ARG A 840 -21.93 14.80 10.41
N PHE A 841 -22.55 15.00 9.24
CA PHE A 841 -23.95 15.46 9.10
C PHE A 841 -24.65 14.88 7.88
#